data_e751b7c22cb6136b39d3ab725a8278cd
#
_entry.id   e751b7c22cb6136b39d3ab725a8278cd
#
_cell.length_a   1.000
_cell.length_b   1.000
_cell.length_c   1.000
_cell.angle_alpha   90.00
_cell.angle_beta   90.00
_cell.angle_gamma   90.00
#
_symmetry.space_group_name_H-M   'P 1'
#
loop_
_entity.id
_entity.type
_entity.pdbx_description
1 polymer ?
#
loop_
_entity_poly.entity_id
_entity_poly.type
_entity_poly.pdbx_seq_one_letter_code
_entity_poly.pdbx_strand_id
1 'polypeptide(L)'
;METEKIIRLSVRNLVEFILKEGDIDNRISGTLDKDAMLMGGRLHRKIQRMMGSNYQAEVSLKLQLPCDGFQLKLEGRADGILLESEKTIIDEIKGVVRSLDRVEHPVPVHLAQAKCYAYIYARQQGLKQISVQMTYCNLDTEDVKRFREEYTFEELEKWFLDLVHQYERWAKLQIEWEKRRDASIHQTEFPFAYREGQFDLAASVYRTIYHKKKLFIQASTGTGKTMAVLYPAVKAIGEGLGDKLFYLTAKTITRTVAEQAFSILEEKGLAFRSITLTAKEKICFCEETECNPDACPYAKGHFDRVNDAVYDMLEKQKKLTRESIERQAEDFHVCPFELSLDLSEWADGVICDYNYVFDPTAHLKRFFADNVSGDYLFLIDEAHNLVERGREMYSASIYKEDILEVKKLMKDRDKKLVKSLESVNKLMLEMKRECENYRLVESVSPFAVKLMNLLTQMERYLEEERNAGNAEQPDAFMELFFQVRQFLEIHELLDENYIQYTELEGNGRFKIKLFCVNPAENLNHYLKLGNSTIFFSATLLPIDYYKQLLSVEKDDYAVYAESKFPQGNRKILIGSEASTKYTQRGTEMYRKIADYLRSTVDGKNGNYIAFFPSYQFMEDVLEEFEKRSSGVELVIQSQFMSENQREEFLEMFEEERDHPMLGFCVMGGVFSEGIDLTHDRLIGVIVVGTGIPQVCNEREIVKNYFDQRGMRGFDYAYLYPGMNKVLQSAGRVIRTEDDKGIILLLDDRFQNRQYQHLFPREWKEYEVCGWKEIKEKMEEFWENQ
;
A
#
# COMPACT_ATOMS: atom_id res chain seq x y z
N MET A 1 -19.73 -37.37 12.33
CA MET A 1 -18.27 -37.44 12.60
C MET A 1 -17.72 -36.13 12.05
N GLU A 2 -17.30 -35.23 12.93
CA GLU A 2 -16.56 -34.04 12.49
C GLU A 2 -15.30 -34.55 11.80
N THR A 3 -15.10 -34.16 10.56
CA THR A 3 -13.86 -34.45 9.84
C THR A 3 -12.71 -33.74 10.56
N GLU A 4 -11.79 -34.51 11.09
CA GLU A 4 -10.63 -34.01 11.80
C GLU A 4 -9.86 -33.02 10.90
N LYS A 5 -9.61 -31.79 11.36
CA LYS A 5 -8.97 -30.73 10.55
C LYS A 5 -7.56 -31.16 10.16
N ILE A 6 -7.20 -30.97 8.87
CA ILE A 6 -5.85 -31.26 8.37
C ILE A 6 -5.10 -29.94 8.22
N ILE A 7 -4.04 -29.75 8.99
CA ILE A 7 -3.10 -28.64 8.83
C ILE A 7 -1.95 -29.10 7.93
N ARG A 8 -1.70 -28.37 6.86
CA ARG A 8 -0.59 -28.60 5.93
C ARG A 8 0.49 -27.56 6.17
N LEU A 9 1.71 -28.02 6.42
CA LEU A 9 2.84 -27.14 6.69
C LEU A 9 4.10 -27.69 5.99
N SER A 10 4.93 -26.80 5.45
CA SER A 10 6.23 -27.19 4.96
C SER A 10 7.20 -27.42 6.14
N VAL A 11 8.15 -28.35 5.98
CA VAL A 11 9.22 -28.55 6.96
C VAL A 11 9.96 -27.23 7.21
N ARG A 12 10.25 -26.48 6.16
CA ARG A 12 10.91 -25.20 6.26
C ARG A 12 10.13 -24.20 7.14
N ASN A 13 8.84 -24.03 6.87
CA ASN A 13 8.01 -23.10 7.65
C ASN A 13 7.92 -23.52 9.13
N LEU A 14 7.84 -24.82 9.42
CA LEU A 14 7.83 -25.32 10.79
C LEU A 14 9.09 -24.90 11.54
N VAL A 15 10.28 -25.17 10.97
CA VAL A 15 11.56 -24.87 11.66
C VAL A 15 11.83 -23.36 11.74
N GLU A 16 11.57 -22.61 10.66
CA GLU A 16 11.75 -21.16 10.64
C GLU A 16 10.81 -20.45 11.63
N PHE A 17 9.62 -20.98 11.86
CA PHE A 17 8.67 -20.42 12.82
C PHE A 17 9.04 -20.75 14.27
N ILE A 18 9.29 -22.02 14.59
CA ILE A 18 9.50 -22.45 15.98
C ILE A 18 10.92 -22.11 16.48
N LEU A 19 11.92 -22.21 15.61
CA LEU A 19 13.33 -21.99 15.95
C LEU A 19 13.83 -20.61 15.53
N LYS A 20 12.94 -19.63 15.50
CA LYS A 20 13.26 -18.23 15.22
C LYS A 20 14.15 -17.69 16.33
N GLU A 21 15.35 -17.20 16.02
CA GLU A 21 16.31 -16.70 16.99
C GLU A 21 17.15 -15.53 16.45
N GLY A 22 17.69 -14.68 17.34
CA GLY A 22 18.63 -13.61 17.02
C GLY A 22 18.02 -12.21 16.94
N ASP A 23 18.71 -11.34 16.24
CA ASP A 23 18.50 -9.92 16.22
C ASP A 23 17.81 -9.47 14.91
N ILE A 24 17.08 -8.35 14.97
CA ILE A 24 16.81 -7.57 13.76
C ILE A 24 18.09 -6.81 13.39
N ASP A 25 18.58 -7.01 12.18
CA ASP A 25 19.73 -6.27 11.66
C ASP A 25 19.50 -5.94 10.18
N ASN A 26 19.09 -4.69 9.92
CA ASN A 26 18.85 -4.18 8.57
C ASN A 26 20.13 -4.00 7.74
N ARG A 27 21.30 -3.99 8.39
CA ARG A 27 22.60 -3.93 7.71
C ARG A 27 22.91 -5.23 6.96
N ILE A 28 22.30 -6.35 7.37
CA ILE A 28 22.50 -7.69 6.78
C ILE A 28 21.51 -7.97 5.66
N SER A 29 20.32 -7.38 5.70
CA SER A 29 19.19 -7.69 4.82
C SER A 29 19.05 -6.73 3.63
N GLY A 30 20.08 -6.46 2.88
CA GLY A 30 20.02 -5.41 1.85
C GLY A 30 20.25 -5.84 0.41
N THR A 31 20.73 -7.04 0.15
CA THR A 31 21.19 -7.41 -1.20
C THR A 31 20.84 -8.86 -1.52
N LEU A 32 20.25 -9.08 -2.69
CA LEU A 32 20.26 -10.38 -3.39
C LEU A 32 19.08 -11.35 -3.21
N ASP A 33 17.84 -10.93 -2.92
CA ASP A 33 16.80 -11.96 -2.83
C ASP A 33 16.53 -12.69 -4.18
N LYS A 34 16.40 -11.99 -5.31
CA LYS A 34 16.12 -12.67 -6.61
C LYS A 34 17.36 -13.28 -7.28
N ASP A 35 18.43 -12.52 -7.36
CA ASP A 35 19.68 -13.01 -7.97
C ASP A 35 20.35 -14.09 -7.13
N ALA A 36 20.35 -13.95 -5.80
CA ALA A 36 20.84 -14.98 -4.89
C ALA A 36 19.97 -16.25 -4.95
N MET A 37 18.66 -16.15 -5.08
CA MET A 37 17.79 -17.32 -5.28
C MET A 37 18.07 -18.00 -6.63
N LEU A 38 18.23 -17.24 -7.72
CA LEU A 38 18.56 -17.78 -9.03
C LEU A 38 19.97 -18.38 -9.07
N MET A 39 20.95 -17.70 -8.48
CA MET A 39 22.33 -18.21 -8.34
C MET A 39 22.35 -19.43 -7.41
N GLY A 40 21.67 -19.37 -6.28
CA GLY A 40 21.51 -20.50 -5.37
C GLY A 40 20.94 -21.73 -6.08
N GLY A 41 19.85 -21.57 -6.83
CA GLY A 41 19.25 -22.67 -7.59
C GLY A 41 20.14 -23.23 -8.72
N ARG A 42 20.97 -22.37 -9.35
CA ARG A 42 22.00 -22.84 -10.32
C ARG A 42 23.10 -23.62 -9.60
N LEU A 43 23.52 -23.13 -8.46
CA LEU A 43 24.61 -23.70 -7.68
C LEU A 43 24.18 -25.03 -7.05
N HIS A 44 22.97 -25.14 -6.51
CA HIS A 44 22.39 -26.41 -6.04
C HIS A 44 22.46 -27.47 -7.14
N ARG A 45 21.95 -27.15 -8.33
CA ARG A 45 21.99 -28.07 -9.47
C ARG A 45 23.41 -28.44 -9.91
N LYS A 46 24.37 -27.51 -9.78
CA LYS A 46 25.76 -27.75 -10.10
C LYS A 46 26.37 -28.73 -9.10
N ILE A 47 26.17 -28.49 -7.79
CA ILE A 47 26.64 -29.39 -6.71
C ILE A 47 26.02 -30.77 -6.87
N GLN A 48 24.71 -30.86 -7.05
CA GLN A 48 24.00 -32.13 -7.24
C GLN A 48 24.54 -32.93 -8.44
N ARG A 49 24.88 -32.27 -9.56
CA ARG A 49 25.49 -32.92 -10.75
C ARG A 49 26.92 -33.42 -10.52
N MET A 50 27.64 -32.78 -9.61
CA MET A 50 29.02 -33.20 -9.25
C MET A 50 29.03 -34.40 -8.30
N MET A 51 27.88 -34.71 -7.67
CA MET A 51 27.73 -35.88 -6.82
C MET A 51 27.62 -37.17 -7.70
N GLY A 52 28.11 -38.28 -7.18
CA GLY A 52 28.11 -39.56 -7.91
C GLY A 52 26.72 -40.18 -8.09
N SER A 53 26.70 -41.36 -8.74
CA SER A 53 25.46 -42.10 -9.05
C SER A 53 24.68 -42.59 -7.80
N ASN A 54 25.29 -42.56 -6.64
CA ASN A 54 24.68 -42.87 -5.33
C ASN A 54 24.00 -41.66 -4.65
N TYR A 55 23.86 -40.53 -5.35
CA TYR A 55 23.16 -39.33 -4.89
C TYR A 55 21.81 -39.19 -5.57
N GLN A 56 20.75 -39.09 -4.76
CA GLN A 56 19.39 -38.86 -5.21
C GLN A 56 19.04 -37.38 -4.93
N ALA A 57 18.96 -36.57 -5.97
CA ALA A 57 18.65 -35.14 -5.86
C ALA A 57 17.13 -34.89 -5.73
N GLU A 58 16.75 -33.81 -5.02
CA GLU A 58 15.39 -33.28 -4.96
C GLU A 58 14.33 -34.29 -4.49
N VAL A 59 14.60 -34.98 -3.36
CA VAL A 59 13.74 -36.04 -2.86
C VAL A 59 12.55 -35.46 -2.08
N SER A 60 11.34 -35.69 -2.58
CA SER A 60 10.12 -35.26 -1.92
C SER A 60 9.80 -36.16 -0.72
N LEU A 61 9.62 -35.55 0.44
CA LEU A 61 9.34 -36.21 1.71
C LEU A 61 8.01 -35.69 2.28
N LYS A 62 7.19 -36.61 2.79
CA LYS A 62 5.87 -36.32 3.37
C LYS A 62 5.66 -37.13 4.63
N LEU A 63 5.08 -36.51 5.63
CA LEU A 63 4.73 -37.17 6.87
C LEU A 63 3.37 -36.68 7.34
N GLN A 64 2.53 -37.61 7.79
CA GLN A 64 1.27 -37.28 8.45
C GLN A 64 1.32 -37.81 9.89
N LEU A 65 1.00 -36.94 10.83
CA LEU A 65 1.00 -37.22 12.26
C LEU A 65 -0.37 -36.89 12.84
N PRO A 66 -0.93 -37.79 13.67
CA PRO A 66 -2.06 -37.46 14.51
C PRO A 66 -1.61 -36.54 15.64
N CYS A 67 -2.25 -35.39 15.78
CA CYS A 67 -2.09 -34.49 16.91
C CYS A 67 -3.41 -34.41 17.67
N ASP A 68 -3.39 -33.79 18.85
CA ASP A 68 -4.58 -33.66 19.66
C ASP A 68 -5.58 -32.68 19.04
N GLY A 69 -6.65 -33.22 18.42
CA GLY A 69 -7.72 -32.46 17.76
C GLY A 69 -7.49 -32.11 16.28
N PHE A 70 -6.40 -32.55 15.65
CA PHE A 70 -6.13 -32.32 14.22
C PHE A 70 -5.10 -33.33 13.66
N GLN A 71 -4.97 -33.35 12.32
CA GLN A 71 -3.92 -34.07 11.62
C GLN A 71 -2.89 -33.06 11.10
N LEU A 72 -1.60 -33.22 11.45
CA LEU A 72 -0.52 -32.43 10.90
C LEU A 72 0.09 -33.14 9.68
N LYS A 73 0.06 -32.50 8.52
CA LYS A 73 0.68 -32.99 7.31
C LYS A 73 1.90 -32.13 6.97
N LEU A 74 3.08 -32.68 7.18
CA LEU A 74 4.35 -32.05 6.86
C LEU A 74 4.83 -32.51 5.47
N GLU A 75 5.23 -31.54 4.65
CA GLU A 75 5.75 -31.77 3.32
C GLU A 75 7.06 -30.99 3.14
N GLY A 76 8.01 -31.57 2.39
CA GLY A 76 9.24 -30.88 2.03
C GLY A 76 10.02 -31.64 0.99
N ARG A 77 11.10 -31.06 0.56
CA ARG A 77 11.99 -31.63 -0.45
C ARG A 77 13.43 -31.48 0.02
N ALA A 78 14.06 -32.60 0.33
CA ALA A 78 15.48 -32.63 0.65
C ALA A 78 16.30 -32.36 -0.60
N ASP A 79 17.33 -31.52 -0.51
CA ASP A 79 18.20 -31.19 -1.64
C ASP A 79 18.89 -32.45 -2.19
N GLY A 80 19.25 -33.37 -1.30
CA GLY A 80 19.78 -34.66 -1.73
C GLY A 80 19.84 -35.73 -0.65
N ILE A 81 19.89 -36.98 -1.13
CA ILE A 81 20.15 -38.17 -0.29
C ILE A 81 21.31 -38.93 -0.88
N LEU A 82 22.39 -39.04 -0.12
CA LEU A 82 23.58 -39.79 -0.50
C LEU A 82 23.54 -41.18 0.13
N LEU A 83 23.60 -42.22 -0.70
CA LEU A 83 23.59 -43.63 -0.27
C LEU A 83 25.02 -44.20 -0.33
N GLU A 84 25.70 -44.26 0.77
CA GLU A 84 26.98 -44.93 0.93
C GLU A 84 26.75 -46.40 1.36
N SER A 85 27.74 -47.26 1.19
CA SER A 85 27.59 -48.73 1.38
C SER A 85 26.95 -49.16 2.73
N GLU A 86 27.12 -48.37 3.77
CA GLU A 86 26.59 -48.66 5.10
C GLU A 86 25.89 -47.45 5.74
N LYS A 87 25.86 -46.30 5.05
CA LYS A 87 25.32 -45.04 5.58
C LYS A 87 24.41 -44.34 4.59
N THR A 88 23.32 -43.85 5.11
CA THR A 88 22.43 -42.91 4.43
C THR A 88 22.64 -41.50 4.97
N ILE A 89 22.78 -40.52 4.09
CA ILE A 89 23.11 -39.16 4.48
C ILE A 89 22.11 -38.23 3.80
N ILE A 90 21.41 -37.42 4.56
CA ILE A 90 20.60 -36.31 4.05
C ILE A 90 21.54 -35.13 3.84
N ASP A 91 21.55 -34.58 2.65
CA ASP A 91 22.36 -33.41 2.27
C ASP A 91 21.45 -32.20 2.04
N GLU A 92 21.67 -31.14 2.80
CA GLU A 92 20.99 -29.85 2.67
C GLU A 92 21.99 -28.80 2.21
N ILE A 93 21.74 -28.17 1.08
CA ILE A 93 22.65 -27.25 0.41
C ILE A 93 22.17 -25.81 0.64
N LYS A 94 23.08 -24.94 1.11
CA LYS A 94 22.80 -23.52 1.33
C LYS A 94 23.84 -22.66 0.63
N GLY A 95 23.38 -21.74 -0.23
CA GLY A 95 24.21 -20.66 -0.78
C GLY A 95 24.47 -19.58 0.27
N VAL A 96 25.70 -19.12 0.37
CA VAL A 96 26.10 -18.01 1.25
C VAL A 96 26.98 -17.02 0.48
N VAL A 97 26.82 -15.75 0.76
CA VAL A 97 27.66 -14.68 0.18
C VAL A 97 28.94 -14.46 1.00
N ARG A 98 28.86 -14.65 2.32
CA ARG A 98 29.99 -14.48 3.23
C ARG A 98 31.06 -15.57 3.04
N SER A 99 32.32 -15.20 3.37
CA SER A 99 33.45 -16.18 3.36
C SER A 99 33.13 -17.41 4.20
N LEU A 100 33.38 -18.61 3.62
CA LEU A 100 33.18 -19.89 4.29
C LEU A 100 34.08 -20.10 5.51
N ASP A 101 35.19 -19.39 5.63
CA ASP A 101 36.11 -19.45 6.79
C ASP A 101 35.41 -18.97 8.08
N ARG A 102 34.42 -18.06 7.92
CA ARG A 102 33.61 -17.55 9.05
C ARG A 102 32.45 -18.46 9.44
N VAL A 103 32.19 -19.53 8.71
CA VAL A 103 31.17 -20.52 9.04
C VAL A 103 31.82 -21.64 9.82
N GLU A 104 31.87 -21.53 11.15
CA GLU A 104 32.50 -22.52 12.02
C GLU A 104 31.57 -23.69 12.33
N HIS A 105 30.25 -23.41 12.43
CA HIS A 105 29.19 -24.40 12.71
C HIS A 105 28.01 -24.20 11.77
N PRO A 106 27.19 -25.23 11.55
CA PRO A 106 25.92 -25.09 10.84
C PRO A 106 24.99 -24.06 11.50
N VAL A 107 24.27 -23.31 10.71
CA VAL A 107 23.20 -22.44 11.22
C VAL A 107 22.08 -23.32 11.79
N PRO A 108 21.63 -23.09 13.05
CA PRO A 108 20.69 -23.98 13.74
C PRO A 108 19.43 -24.30 12.96
N VAL A 109 18.78 -23.29 12.34
CA VAL A 109 17.56 -23.47 11.53
C VAL A 109 17.82 -24.32 10.28
N HIS A 110 18.97 -24.16 9.61
CA HIS A 110 19.31 -24.99 8.45
C HIS A 110 19.54 -26.46 8.85
N LEU A 111 20.26 -26.67 9.96
CA LEU A 111 20.48 -28.01 10.51
C LEU A 111 19.16 -28.67 10.95
N ALA A 112 18.26 -27.89 11.56
CA ALA A 112 16.95 -28.38 11.95
C ALA A 112 16.10 -28.84 10.75
N GLN A 113 16.16 -28.12 9.63
CA GLN A 113 15.51 -28.52 8.39
C GLN A 113 16.02 -29.89 7.91
N ALA A 114 17.34 -30.05 7.87
CA ALA A 114 17.96 -31.29 7.48
C ALA A 114 17.67 -32.47 8.45
N LYS A 115 17.62 -32.19 9.76
CA LYS A 115 17.19 -33.16 10.79
C LYS A 115 15.75 -33.63 10.62
N CYS A 116 14.83 -32.71 10.26
CA CYS A 116 13.44 -33.07 9.94
C CYS A 116 13.39 -34.04 8.75
N TYR A 117 14.14 -33.75 7.68
CA TYR A 117 14.21 -34.66 6.53
C TYR A 117 14.83 -35.99 6.89
N ALA A 118 15.87 -35.99 7.70
CA ALA A 118 16.50 -37.22 8.19
C ALA A 118 15.53 -38.09 9.01
N TYR A 119 14.76 -37.49 9.91
CA TYR A 119 13.73 -38.22 10.66
C TYR A 119 12.66 -38.81 9.75
N ILE A 120 12.11 -38.00 8.83
CA ILE A 120 11.05 -38.45 7.92
C ILE A 120 11.54 -39.63 7.07
N TYR A 121 12.73 -39.49 6.48
CA TYR A 121 13.32 -40.54 5.64
C TYR A 121 13.66 -41.81 6.43
N ALA A 122 14.32 -41.67 7.60
CA ALA A 122 14.67 -42.82 8.47
C ALA A 122 13.41 -43.59 8.91
N ARG A 123 12.32 -42.88 9.25
CA ARG A 123 11.04 -43.51 9.60
C ARG A 123 10.44 -44.28 8.42
N GLN A 124 10.51 -43.72 7.21
CA GLN A 124 9.97 -44.34 5.99
C GLN A 124 10.77 -45.59 5.56
N GLN A 125 12.09 -45.56 5.79
CA GLN A 125 13.00 -46.66 5.39
C GLN A 125 13.32 -47.64 6.54
N GLY A 126 12.85 -47.39 7.76
CA GLY A 126 13.14 -48.22 8.93
C GLY A 126 14.61 -48.17 9.36
N LEU A 127 15.30 -47.07 9.16
CA LEU A 127 16.72 -46.91 9.50
C LEU A 127 16.88 -46.67 11.02
N LYS A 128 17.90 -47.30 11.63
CA LYS A 128 18.25 -47.07 13.02
C LYS A 128 19.23 -45.91 13.21
N GLN A 129 19.99 -45.60 12.21
CA GLN A 129 20.95 -44.47 12.17
C GLN A 129 20.91 -43.80 10.80
N ILE A 130 21.13 -42.48 10.81
CA ILE A 130 21.20 -41.66 9.60
C ILE A 130 22.13 -40.48 9.86
N SER A 131 22.85 -40.05 8.81
CA SER A 131 23.69 -38.85 8.90
C SER A 131 23.01 -37.66 8.25
N VAL A 132 23.32 -36.50 8.77
CA VAL A 132 22.94 -35.18 8.18
C VAL A 132 24.19 -34.49 7.69
N GLN A 133 24.19 -33.99 6.49
CA GLN A 133 25.24 -33.17 5.93
C GLN A 133 24.71 -31.78 5.59
N MET A 134 25.34 -30.74 6.11
CA MET A 134 25.11 -29.36 5.70
C MET A 134 26.18 -28.97 4.70
N THR A 135 25.78 -28.64 3.48
CA THR A 135 26.67 -28.21 2.40
C THR A 135 26.50 -26.71 2.16
N TYR A 136 27.44 -25.90 2.65
CA TYR A 136 27.49 -24.47 2.40
C TYR A 136 28.34 -24.19 1.16
N CYS A 137 27.82 -23.38 0.24
CA CYS A 137 28.53 -22.96 -0.96
C CYS A 137 28.54 -21.46 -1.08
N ASN A 138 29.72 -20.89 -1.27
CA ASN A 138 29.86 -19.46 -1.54
C ASN A 138 29.35 -19.14 -2.94
N LEU A 139 28.45 -18.14 -3.06
CA LEU A 139 27.81 -17.80 -4.32
C LEU A 139 28.78 -17.13 -5.30
N ASP A 140 29.84 -16.48 -4.82
CA ASP A 140 30.79 -15.76 -5.67
C ASP A 140 32.00 -16.64 -6.09
N THR A 141 32.58 -17.39 -5.11
CA THR A 141 33.77 -18.20 -5.37
C THR A 141 33.46 -19.66 -5.73
N GLU A 142 32.22 -20.09 -5.51
CA GLU A 142 31.78 -21.48 -5.64
C GLU A 142 32.48 -22.49 -4.73
N ASP A 143 33.24 -22.00 -3.74
CA ASP A 143 33.86 -22.86 -2.73
C ASP A 143 32.80 -23.54 -1.89
N VAL A 144 33.11 -24.79 -1.44
CA VAL A 144 32.16 -25.62 -0.70
C VAL A 144 32.74 -26.06 0.63
N LYS A 145 31.98 -25.88 1.71
CA LYS A 145 32.30 -26.39 3.05
C LYS A 145 31.20 -27.30 3.54
N ARG A 146 31.55 -28.45 4.10
CA ARG A 146 30.60 -29.45 4.55
C ARG A 146 30.78 -29.75 6.02
N PHE A 147 29.64 -29.86 6.72
CA PHE A 147 29.56 -30.34 8.12
C PHE A 147 28.72 -31.61 8.11
N ARG A 148 29.16 -32.64 8.82
CA ARG A 148 28.45 -33.91 8.89
C ARG A 148 28.27 -34.32 10.34
N GLU A 149 27.04 -34.70 10.69
CA GLU A 149 26.68 -35.22 12.00
C GLU A 149 25.88 -36.50 11.85
N GLU A 150 26.03 -37.44 12.78
CA GLU A 150 25.37 -38.75 12.79
C GLU A 150 24.37 -38.78 13.94
N TYR A 151 23.18 -39.30 13.66
CA TYR A 151 22.09 -39.39 14.64
C TYR A 151 21.50 -40.78 14.67
N THR A 152 21.07 -41.23 15.84
CA THR A 152 20.18 -42.39 15.96
C THR A 152 18.75 -41.98 15.65
N PHE A 153 17.92 -42.98 15.27
CA PHE A 153 16.51 -42.73 15.03
C PHE A 153 15.79 -42.18 16.28
N GLU A 154 16.10 -42.76 17.43
CA GLU A 154 15.50 -42.35 18.72
C GLU A 154 15.84 -40.91 19.10
N GLU A 155 17.07 -40.44 18.84
CA GLU A 155 17.47 -39.05 19.06
C GLU A 155 16.69 -38.09 18.14
N LEU A 156 16.58 -38.43 16.85
CA LEU A 156 15.83 -37.63 15.88
C LEU A 156 14.32 -37.63 16.18
N GLU A 157 13.76 -38.77 16.56
CA GLU A 157 12.34 -38.90 16.91
C GLU A 157 12.00 -38.04 18.12
N LYS A 158 12.76 -38.12 19.19
CA LYS A 158 12.56 -37.31 20.39
C LYS A 158 12.63 -35.82 20.06
N TRP A 159 13.67 -35.40 19.36
CA TRP A 159 13.87 -34.01 18.98
C TRP A 159 12.74 -33.50 18.04
N PHE A 160 12.36 -34.30 17.06
CA PHE A 160 11.32 -33.94 16.10
C PHE A 160 9.93 -33.86 16.75
N LEU A 161 9.59 -34.81 17.64
CA LEU A 161 8.33 -34.78 18.35
C LEU A 161 8.24 -33.58 19.32
N ASP A 162 9.37 -33.19 19.94
CA ASP A 162 9.42 -31.97 20.75
C ASP A 162 9.16 -30.72 19.91
N LEU A 163 9.76 -30.61 18.71
CA LEU A 163 9.50 -29.54 17.77
C LEU A 163 8.02 -29.49 17.36
N VAL A 164 7.41 -30.62 17.03
CA VAL A 164 5.99 -30.73 16.71
C VAL A 164 5.11 -30.33 17.89
N HIS A 165 5.46 -30.75 19.11
CA HIS A 165 4.71 -30.39 20.30
C HIS A 165 4.72 -28.88 20.59
N GLN A 166 5.85 -28.22 20.34
CA GLN A 166 5.91 -26.75 20.42
C GLN A 166 4.97 -26.08 19.40
N TYR A 167 4.79 -26.67 18.21
CA TYR A 167 3.87 -26.16 17.20
C TYR A 167 2.39 -26.45 17.53
N GLU A 168 2.09 -27.57 18.20
CA GLU A 168 0.70 -27.97 18.54
C GLU A 168 -0.06 -26.91 19.30
N ARG A 169 0.57 -26.18 20.23
CA ARG A 169 -0.07 -25.11 20.99
C ARG A 169 -0.62 -24.00 20.08
N TRP A 170 0.12 -23.65 19.03
CA TRP A 170 -0.27 -22.64 18.04
C TRP A 170 -1.42 -23.13 17.15
N ALA A 171 -1.31 -24.34 16.69
CA ALA A 171 -2.34 -24.98 15.88
C ALA A 171 -3.68 -25.07 16.62
N LYS A 172 -3.67 -25.48 17.88
CA LYS A 172 -4.86 -25.54 18.74
C LYS A 172 -5.47 -24.16 18.94
N LEU A 173 -4.65 -23.17 19.29
CA LEU A 173 -5.10 -21.78 19.46
C LEU A 173 -5.80 -21.25 18.20
N GLN A 174 -5.24 -21.54 17.04
CA GLN A 174 -5.83 -21.10 15.76
C GLN A 174 -7.13 -21.86 15.43
N ILE A 175 -7.18 -23.17 15.65
CA ILE A 175 -8.40 -23.98 15.42
C ILE A 175 -9.55 -23.52 16.33
N GLU A 176 -9.27 -23.29 17.60
CA GLU A 176 -10.28 -22.81 18.56
C GLU A 176 -10.76 -21.41 18.20
N TRP A 177 -9.82 -20.54 17.79
CA TRP A 177 -10.15 -19.20 17.34
C TRP A 177 -11.06 -19.22 16.10
N GLU A 178 -10.71 -19.98 15.07
CA GLU A 178 -11.52 -20.08 13.84
C GLU A 178 -12.94 -20.60 14.11
N LYS A 179 -13.08 -21.61 14.96
CA LYS A 179 -14.41 -22.12 15.37
C LYS A 179 -15.23 -21.01 16.05
N ARG A 180 -14.62 -20.24 16.95
CA ARG A 180 -15.27 -19.15 17.65
C ARG A 180 -15.62 -18.01 16.69
N ARG A 181 -14.67 -17.63 15.83
CA ARG A 181 -14.86 -16.61 14.80
C ARG A 181 -16.04 -16.95 13.89
N ASP A 182 -16.03 -18.11 13.28
CA ASP A 182 -17.05 -18.53 12.33
C ASP A 182 -18.44 -18.61 13.00
N ALA A 183 -18.52 -19.18 14.21
CA ALA A 183 -19.77 -19.19 14.96
C ALA A 183 -20.28 -17.78 15.26
N SER A 184 -19.41 -16.84 15.62
CA SER A 184 -19.79 -15.44 15.86
C SER A 184 -20.22 -14.72 14.58
N ILE A 185 -19.53 -14.97 13.46
CA ILE A 185 -19.89 -14.40 12.15
C ILE A 185 -21.31 -14.81 11.75
N HIS A 186 -21.65 -16.08 11.90
CA HIS A 186 -22.99 -16.57 11.57
C HIS A 186 -24.08 -15.87 12.39
N GLN A 187 -23.83 -15.57 13.67
CA GLN A 187 -24.78 -14.95 14.58
C GLN A 187 -24.86 -13.41 14.43
N THR A 188 -23.77 -12.77 13.98
CA THR A 188 -23.73 -11.31 13.86
C THR A 188 -24.63 -10.84 12.72
N GLU A 189 -25.58 -9.97 13.03
CA GLU A 189 -26.46 -9.30 12.07
C GLU A 189 -25.84 -7.94 11.63
N PHE A 190 -26.38 -7.37 10.55
CA PHE A 190 -26.01 -6.02 10.14
C PHE A 190 -26.35 -5.03 11.28
N PRO A 191 -25.39 -4.17 11.71
CA PRO A 191 -25.51 -3.48 13.01
C PRO A 191 -26.57 -2.38 13.03
N PHE A 192 -27.10 -1.97 11.88
CA PHE A 192 -28.07 -0.89 11.73
C PHE A 192 -29.31 -1.36 10.93
N ALA A 193 -30.37 -0.56 10.93
CA ALA A 193 -31.40 -0.70 9.91
C ALA A 193 -30.80 -0.39 8.54
N TYR A 194 -31.02 -1.26 7.57
CA TYR A 194 -30.54 -0.99 6.21
C TYR A 194 -31.20 0.27 5.65
N ARG A 195 -30.36 1.17 5.15
CA ARG A 195 -30.83 2.27 4.31
C ARG A 195 -31.25 1.74 2.95
N GLU A 196 -32.13 2.48 2.28
CA GLU A 196 -32.55 2.11 0.91
C GLU A 196 -31.34 1.97 -0.03
N GLY A 197 -31.27 0.87 -0.77
CA GLY A 197 -30.14 0.53 -1.65
C GLY A 197 -28.88 -0.01 -0.95
N GLN A 198 -28.75 0.12 0.37
CA GLN A 198 -27.59 -0.38 1.10
C GLN A 198 -27.55 -1.91 1.16
N PHE A 199 -28.72 -2.54 1.27
CA PHE A 199 -28.84 -4.00 1.20
C PHE A 199 -28.41 -4.54 -0.16
N ASP A 200 -28.85 -3.90 -1.26
CA ASP A 200 -28.48 -4.30 -2.62
C ASP A 200 -26.98 -4.14 -2.87
N LEU A 201 -26.39 -3.10 -2.29
CA LEU A 201 -24.94 -2.89 -2.33
C LEU A 201 -24.20 -4.02 -1.59
N ALA A 202 -24.60 -4.33 -0.36
CA ALA A 202 -24.03 -5.41 0.43
C ALA A 202 -24.21 -6.78 -0.27
N ALA A 203 -25.36 -7.04 -0.85
CA ALA A 203 -25.64 -8.24 -1.64
C ALA A 203 -24.73 -8.31 -2.89
N SER A 204 -24.47 -7.17 -3.55
CA SER A 204 -23.58 -7.12 -4.71
C SER A 204 -22.13 -7.44 -4.33
N VAL A 205 -21.66 -6.94 -3.19
CA VAL A 205 -20.34 -7.28 -2.64
C VAL A 205 -20.26 -8.78 -2.36
N TYR A 206 -21.21 -9.34 -1.62
CA TYR A 206 -21.22 -10.77 -1.31
C TYR A 206 -21.24 -11.65 -2.56
N ARG A 207 -22.09 -11.35 -3.54
CA ARG A 207 -22.15 -12.07 -4.83
C ARG A 207 -20.82 -11.99 -5.59
N THR A 208 -20.16 -10.84 -5.55
CA THR A 208 -18.87 -10.66 -6.21
C THR A 208 -17.81 -11.55 -5.59
N ILE A 209 -17.77 -11.63 -4.26
CA ILE A 209 -16.85 -12.52 -3.53
C ILE A 209 -17.17 -13.98 -3.85
N TYR A 210 -18.45 -14.36 -3.84
CA TYR A 210 -18.89 -15.71 -4.19
C TYR A 210 -18.45 -16.14 -5.60
N HIS A 211 -18.48 -15.20 -6.56
CA HIS A 211 -18.07 -15.45 -7.95
C HIS A 211 -16.56 -15.25 -8.19
N LYS A 212 -15.80 -14.90 -7.18
CA LYS A 212 -14.34 -14.63 -7.27
C LYS A 212 -14.02 -13.57 -8.34
N LYS A 213 -14.77 -12.48 -8.34
CA LYS A 213 -14.66 -11.39 -9.31
C LYS A 213 -14.18 -10.10 -8.65
N LYS A 214 -14.04 -9.06 -9.47
CA LYS A 214 -13.78 -7.69 -9.02
C LYS A 214 -15.03 -6.84 -9.18
N LEU A 215 -15.24 -5.89 -8.26
CA LEU A 215 -16.37 -4.96 -8.26
C LEU A 215 -15.90 -3.53 -8.07
N PHE A 216 -16.39 -2.65 -8.92
CA PHE A 216 -16.20 -1.21 -8.80
C PHE A 216 -17.49 -0.57 -8.29
N ILE A 217 -17.41 0.12 -7.14
CA ILE A 217 -18.53 0.76 -6.47
C ILE A 217 -18.32 2.27 -6.47
N GLN A 218 -19.19 2.98 -7.16
CA GLN A 218 -19.33 4.41 -6.96
C GLN A 218 -20.53 4.63 -6.00
N ALA A 219 -20.26 5.17 -4.83
CA ALA A 219 -21.28 5.43 -3.81
C ALA A 219 -20.96 6.73 -3.09
N SER A 220 -21.92 7.64 -3.05
CA SER A 220 -21.78 8.97 -2.43
C SER A 220 -21.38 8.91 -0.96
N THR A 221 -20.79 9.97 -0.43
CA THR A 221 -20.48 10.10 0.99
C THR A 221 -21.75 9.94 1.84
N GLY A 222 -21.62 9.45 3.07
CA GLY A 222 -22.75 9.28 3.99
C GLY A 222 -23.68 8.10 3.71
N THR A 223 -23.50 7.33 2.63
CA THR A 223 -24.32 6.15 2.31
C THR A 223 -23.99 4.91 3.16
N GLY A 224 -23.04 5.01 4.10
CA GLY A 224 -22.58 3.87 4.91
C GLY A 224 -21.78 2.84 4.12
N LYS A 225 -21.03 3.28 3.12
CA LYS A 225 -20.19 2.44 2.23
C LYS A 225 -19.34 1.43 2.99
N THR A 226 -18.60 1.90 3.98
CA THR A 226 -17.63 1.08 4.73
C THR A 226 -18.32 -0.15 5.33
N MET A 227 -19.43 0.04 6.03
CA MET A 227 -20.17 -1.07 6.62
C MET A 227 -20.84 -1.96 5.57
N ALA A 228 -21.38 -1.37 4.49
CA ALA A 228 -22.01 -2.11 3.40
C ALA A 228 -21.01 -2.95 2.57
N VAL A 229 -19.70 -2.64 2.64
CA VAL A 229 -18.63 -3.41 2.01
C VAL A 229 -17.99 -4.38 3.01
N LEU A 230 -17.72 -3.93 4.23
CA LEU A 230 -17.02 -4.71 5.25
C LEU A 230 -17.85 -5.89 5.75
N TYR A 231 -19.11 -5.64 6.12
CA TYR A 231 -19.98 -6.68 6.70
C TYR A 231 -20.16 -7.90 5.78
N PRO A 232 -20.52 -7.76 4.48
CA PRO A 232 -20.66 -8.91 3.60
C PRO A 232 -19.30 -9.62 3.34
N ALA A 233 -18.18 -8.92 3.39
CA ALA A 233 -16.85 -9.54 3.28
C ALA A 233 -16.53 -10.39 4.53
N VAL A 234 -16.86 -9.90 5.73
CA VAL A 234 -16.75 -10.68 6.97
C VAL A 234 -17.67 -11.91 6.93
N LYS A 235 -18.94 -11.76 6.46
CA LYS A 235 -19.85 -12.90 6.26
C LYS A 235 -19.26 -13.93 5.31
N ALA A 236 -18.66 -13.50 4.22
CA ALA A 236 -18.04 -14.39 3.23
C ALA A 236 -16.89 -15.22 3.84
N ILE A 237 -16.10 -14.66 4.76
CA ILE A 237 -15.07 -15.41 5.49
C ILE A 237 -15.71 -16.52 6.35
N GLY A 238 -16.78 -16.23 7.08
CA GLY A 238 -17.50 -17.24 7.87
C GLY A 238 -18.11 -18.37 7.04
N GLU A 239 -18.37 -18.15 5.74
CA GLU A 239 -18.83 -19.17 4.79
C GLU A 239 -17.66 -19.87 4.05
N GLY A 240 -16.40 -19.59 4.41
CA GLY A 240 -15.22 -20.17 3.77
C GLY A 240 -14.93 -19.66 2.35
N LEU A 241 -15.43 -18.47 2.00
CA LEU A 241 -15.19 -17.84 0.71
C LEU A 241 -13.94 -16.95 0.69
N GLY A 242 -13.24 -16.87 1.80
CA GLY A 242 -11.98 -16.17 1.97
C GLY A 242 -11.36 -16.49 3.31
N ASP A 243 -10.02 -16.40 3.40
CA ASP A 243 -9.27 -16.71 4.61
C ASP A 243 -8.92 -15.45 5.41
N LYS A 244 -8.64 -14.37 4.70
CA LYS A 244 -8.15 -13.11 5.29
C LYS A 244 -8.64 -11.90 4.50
N LEU A 245 -8.95 -10.83 5.21
CA LEU A 245 -9.39 -9.57 4.65
C LEU A 245 -8.29 -8.53 4.71
N PHE A 246 -8.00 -7.87 3.59
CA PHE A 246 -7.14 -6.68 3.52
C PHE A 246 -7.99 -5.46 3.21
N TYR A 247 -8.11 -4.56 4.18
CA TYR A 247 -8.75 -3.25 4.00
C TYR A 247 -7.67 -2.22 3.71
N LEU A 248 -7.65 -1.73 2.46
CA LEU A 248 -6.59 -0.89 1.94
C LEU A 248 -7.05 0.55 1.80
N THR A 249 -6.25 1.47 2.29
CA THR A 249 -6.55 2.91 2.24
C THR A 249 -5.29 3.77 2.24
N ALA A 250 -5.32 4.90 1.53
CA ALA A 250 -4.20 5.83 1.46
C ALA A 250 -4.09 6.80 2.65
N LYS A 251 -5.11 6.88 3.54
CA LYS A 251 -5.23 7.96 4.53
C LYS A 251 -5.51 7.47 5.95
N THR A 252 -4.95 8.17 6.94
CA THR A 252 -5.15 7.87 8.35
C THR A 252 -6.63 7.94 8.76
N ILE A 253 -7.38 8.96 8.30
CA ILE A 253 -8.79 9.14 8.65
C ILE A 253 -9.66 7.97 8.16
N THR A 254 -9.43 7.47 6.96
CA THR A 254 -10.17 6.31 6.44
C THR A 254 -9.81 5.02 7.18
N ARG A 255 -8.60 4.90 7.76
CA ARG A 255 -8.24 3.80 8.67
C ARG A 255 -9.10 3.82 9.93
N THR A 256 -9.25 4.98 10.55
CA THR A 256 -10.10 5.15 11.75
C THR A 256 -11.55 4.75 11.48
N VAL A 257 -12.10 5.08 10.30
CA VAL A 257 -13.45 4.67 9.91
C VAL A 257 -13.57 3.14 9.79
N ALA A 258 -12.56 2.46 9.25
CA ALA A 258 -12.54 1.00 9.19
C ALA A 258 -12.43 0.37 10.59
N GLU A 259 -11.57 0.91 11.45
CA GLU A 259 -11.44 0.47 12.86
C GLU A 259 -12.76 0.61 13.62
N GLN A 260 -13.43 1.75 13.48
CA GLN A 260 -14.75 1.99 14.06
C GLN A 260 -15.79 0.99 13.54
N ALA A 261 -15.77 0.66 12.23
CA ALA A 261 -16.68 -0.30 11.66
C ALA A 261 -16.48 -1.71 12.25
N PHE A 262 -15.24 -2.15 12.46
CA PHE A 262 -14.96 -3.39 13.17
C PHE A 262 -15.39 -3.33 14.64
N SER A 263 -15.12 -2.22 15.34
CA SER A 263 -15.52 -2.06 16.73
C SER A 263 -17.04 -2.15 16.91
N ILE A 264 -17.82 -1.55 16.01
CA ILE A 264 -19.29 -1.66 16.01
C ILE A 264 -19.75 -3.11 15.83
N LEU A 265 -19.12 -3.88 14.95
CA LEU A 265 -19.43 -5.30 14.77
C LEU A 265 -19.04 -6.14 15.99
N GLU A 266 -17.90 -5.84 16.63
CA GLU A 266 -17.47 -6.49 17.87
C GLU A 266 -18.46 -6.23 19.02
N GLU A 267 -18.98 -5.02 19.17
CA GLU A 267 -20.03 -4.68 20.14
C GLU A 267 -21.33 -5.49 19.90
N LYS A 268 -21.58 -5.91 18.67
CA LYS A 268 -22.69 -6.81 18.30
C LYS A 268 -22.36 -8.29 18.46
N GLY A 269 -21.19 -8.63 19.00
CA GLY A 269 -20.79 -10.00 19.32
C GLY A 269 -19.87 -10.67 18.30
N LEU A 270 -19.39 -9.93 17.29
CA LEU A 270 -18.41 -10.47 16.34
C LEU A 270 -17.08 -10.74 17.04
N ALA A 271 -16.58 -11.95 16.92
CA ALA A 271 -15.21 -12.31 17.25
C ALA A 271 -14.37 -12.28 15.97
N PHE A 272 -13.59 -11.23 15.76
CA PHE A 272 -12.79 -11.03 14.57
C PHE A 272 -11.50 -10.27 14.93
N ARG A 273 -10.34 -10.85 14.66
CA ARG A 273 -9.06 -10.21 14.93
C ARG A 273 -8.74 -9.25 13.79
N SER A 274 -8.96 -7.97 13.98
CA SER A 274 -8.50 -6.93 13.06
C SER A 274 -7.24 -6.26 13.60
N ILE A 275 -6.28 -5.98 12.73
CA ILE A 275 -5.05 -5.24 13.04
C ILE A 275 -4.85 -4.09 12.07
N THR A 276 -4.45 -2.93 12.57
CA THR A 276 -4.04 -1.79 11.75
C THR A 276 -2.53 -1.67 11.73
N LEU A 277 -1.94 -1.80 10.56
CA LEU A 277 -0.49 -1.62 10.39
C LEU A 277 -0.14 -0.13 10.38
N THR A 278 0.70 0.25 11.31
CA THR A 278 1.24 1.61 11.44
C THR A 278 2.62 1.69 10.79
N ALA A 279 2.90 2.79 10.10
CA ALA A 279 4.21 3.01 9.51
C ALA A 279 5.32 2.97 10.58
N LYS A 280 6.47 2.45 10.22
CA LYS A 280 7.58 2.19 11.13
C LYS A 280 8.01 3.42 11.92
N GLU A 281 8.11 4.56 11.25
CA GLU A 281 8.51 5.85 11.84
C GLU A 281 7.52 6.36 12.89
N LYS A 282 6.26 5.89 12.84
CA LYS A 282 5.19 6.31 13.76
C LYS A 282 5.05 5.40 14.98
N ILE A 283 5.48 4.14 14.89
CA ILE A 283 5.34 3.17 15.99
C ILE A 283 6.69 2.85 16.65
N CYS A 284 7.80 3.27 16.07
CA CYS A 284 9.14 3.05 16.61
C CYS A 284 9.31 3.80 17.93
N PHE A 285 9.90 3.16 18.94
CA PHE A 285 10.23 3.77 20.23
C PHE A 285 11.53 4.61 20.21
N CYS A 286 12.35 4.44 19.17
CA CYS A 286 13.60 5.18 19.01
C CYS A 286 13.36 6.45 18.20
N GLU A 287 14.06 7.54 18.53
CA GLU A 287 14.02 8.80 17.77
C GLU A 287 14.51 8.61 16.33
N GLU A 288 15.54 7.78 16.15
CA GLU A 288 16.06 7.39 14.84
C GLU A 288 15.75 5.91 14.57
N THR A 289 15.29 5.59 13.37
CA THR A 289 14.88 4.23 12.98
C THR A 289 16.07 3.37 12.54
N GLU A 290 17.11 3.27 13.37
CA GLU A 290 18.24 2.40 13.15
C GLU A 290 17.99 0.98 13.65
N CYS A 291 17.59 0.07 12.75
CA CYS A 291 17.17 -1.28 13.10
C CYS A 291 18.32 -2.27 13.09
N ASN A 292 19.18 -2.16 14.09
CA ASN A 292 20.29 -3.09 14.32
C ASN A 292 20.52 -3.29 15.85
N PRO A 293 21.18 -4.38 16.27
CA PRO A 293 21.31 -4.70 17.70
C PRO A 293 22.24 -3.77 18.49
N ASP A 294 23.03 -2.95 17.79
CA ASP A 294 23.96 -2.00 18.45
C ASP A 294 23.27 -0.68 18.78
N ALA A 295 22.35 -0.22 17.90
CA ALA A 295 21.64 1.04 18.04
C ALA A 295 20.27 0.90 18.72
N CYS A 296 19.55 -0.23 18.52
CA CYS A 296 18.20 -0.42 18.99
C CYS A 296 18.09 -1.57 20.00
N PRO A 297 17.71 -1.30 21.27
CA PRO A 297 17.56 -2.34 22.28
C PRO A 297 16.42 -3.33 21.97
N TYR A 298 15.40 -2.90 21.23
CA TYR A 298 14.27 -3.73 20.81
C TYR A 298 14.58 -4.59 19.59
N ALA A 299 15.64 -4.27 18.85
CA ALA A 299 16.15 -5.09 17.75
C ALA A 299 16.99 -6.26 18.29
N LYS A 300 17.71 -6.04 19.40
CA LYS A 300 18.58 -7.04 20.02
C LYS A 300 17.78 -8.17 20.64
N GLY A 301 17.98 -9.40 20.18
CA GLY A 301 17.27 -10.60 20.63
C GLY A 301 15.77 -10.55 20.35
N HIS A 302 15.33 -9.81 19.34
CA HIS A 302 13.92 -9.71 18.98
C HIS A 302 13.32 -11.09 18.67
N PHE A 303 13.99 -11.85 17.81
CA PHE A 303 13.49 -13.14 17.37
C PHE A 303 13.49 -14.21 18.47
N ASP A 304 14.25 -14.04 19.53
CA ASP A 304 14.24 -14.93 20.70
C ASP A 304 12.95 -14.79 21.54
N ARG A 305 12.25 -13.64 21.42
CA ARG A 305 11.13 -13.28 22.31
C ARG A 305 9.81 -13.02 21.59
N VAL A 306 9.85 -12.75 20.28
CA VAL A 306 8.66 -12.30 19.54
C VAL A 306 7.56 -13.38 19.52
N ASN A 307 7.90 -14.66 19.39
CA ASN A 307 6.91 -15.72 19.41
C ASN A 307 6.14 -15.77 20.74
N ASP A 308 6.81 -15.59 21.87
CA ASP A 308 6.14 -15.57 23.18
C ASP A 308 5.27 -14.30 23.32
N ALA A 309 5.72 -13.15 22.81
CA ALA A 309 4.92 -11.92 22.77
C ALA A 309 3.63 -12.08 21.93
N VAL A 310 3.75 -12.68 20.74
CA VAL A 310 2.60 -12.96 19.85
C VAL A 310 1.64 -13.95 20.54
N TYR A 311 2.16 -15.07 21.08
CA TYR A 311 1.35 -16.09 21.72
C TYR A 311 0.55 -15.52 22.90
N ASP A 312 1.20 -14.73 23.77
CA ASP A 312 0.58 -14.08 24.93
C ASP A 312 -0.59 -13.16 24.52
N MET A 313 -0.42 -12.37 23.46
CA MET A 313 -1.50 -11.52 22.95
C MET A 313 -2.69 -12.33 22.44
N LEU A 314 -2.41 -13.40 21.68
CA LEU A 314 -3.45 -14.22 21.07
C LEU A 314 -4.20 -15.07 22.08
N GLU A 315 -3.48 -15.66 23.06
CA GLU A 315 -4.05 -16.48 24.14
C GLU A 315 -4.95 -15.64 25.06
N LYS A 316 -4.49 -14.46 25.47
CA LYS A 316 -5.26 -13.53 26.30
C LYS A 316 -6.36 -12.79 25.52
N GLN A 317 -6.49 -13.07 24.22
CA GLN A 317 -7.47 -12.46 23.33
C GLN A 317 -7.48 -10.91 23.40
N LYS A 318 -6.28 -10.33 23.51
CA LYS A 318 -6.11 -8.89 23.53
C LYS A 318 -6.50 -8.32 22.17
N LYS A 319 -7.12 -7.13 22.19
CA LYS A 319 -7.36 -6.37 20.94
C LYS A 319 -6.02 -5.98 20.32
N LEU A 320 -5.89 -6.13 18.99
CA LEU A 320 -4.65 -5.81 18.26
C LEU A 320 -4.64 -4.31 17.87
N THR A 321 -4.82 -3.43 18.87
CA THR A 321 -4.72 -1.97 18.70
C THR A 321 -3.27 -1.52 18.80
N ARG A 322 -2.96 -0.34 18.26
CA ARG A 322 -1.62 0.24 18.35
C ARG A 322 -1.11 0.29 19.80
N GLU A 323 -1.92 0.79 20.72
CA GLU A 323 -1.55 0.94 22.14
C GLU A 323 -1.29 -0.42 22.80
N SER A 324 -2.07 -1.46 22.45
CA SER A 324 -1.85 -2.80 22.98
C SER A 324 -0.58 -3.45 22.43
N ILE A 325 -0.25 -3.21 21.16
CA ILE A 325 0.97 -3.68 20.51
C ILE A 325 2.20 -2.97 21.10
N GLU A 326 2.15 -1.65 21.27
CA GLU A 326 3.22 -0.87 21.90
C GLU A 326 3.49 -1.37 23.32
N ARG A 327 2.45 -1.54 24.16
CA ARG A 327 2.60 -2.09 25.52
C ARG A 327 3.18 -3.49 25.54
N GLN A 328 2.70 -4.37 24.65
CA GLN A 328 3.22 -5.74 24.55
C GLN A 328 4.68 -5.76 24.12
N ALA A 329 5.04 -4.86 23.20
CA ALA A 329 6.40 -4.71 22.72
C ALA A 329 7.37 -4.22 23.82
N GLU A 330 6.90 -3.33 24.68
CA GLU A 330 7.66 -2.91 25.87
C GLU A 330 7.82 -4.06 26.87
N ASP A 331 6.72 -4.76 27.22
CA ASP A 331 6.71 -5.86 28.19
C ASP A 331 7.67 -7.00 27.80
N PHE A 332 7.76 -7.30 26.52
CA PHE A 332 8.60 -8.38 25.99
C PHE A 332 9.95 -7.89 25.41
N HIS A 333 10.22 -6.60 25.40
CA HIS A 333 11.41 -5.99 24.78
C HIS A 333 11.61 -6.40 23.32
N VAL A 334 10.58 -6.26 22.49
CA VAL A 334 10.57 -6.56 21.06
C VAL A 334 10.24 -5.31 20.24
N CYS A 335 10.61 -5.30 18.97
CA CYS A 335 10.26 -4.18 18.07
C CYS A 335 8.74 -4.14 17.84
N PRO A 336 8.05 -3.02 18.13
CA PRO A 336 6.60 -2.94 17.96
C PRO A 336 6.16 -3.04 16.50
N PHE A 337 6.98 -2.56 15.56
CA PHE A 337 6.70 -2.66 14.14
C PHE A 337 6.73 -4.13 13.67
N GLU A 338 7.82 -4.86 13.94
CA GLU A 338 7.94 -6.27 13.56
C GLU A 338 6.91 -7.16 14.31
N LEU A 339 6.62 -6.85 15.58
CA LEU A 339 5.55 -7.52 16.32
C LEU A 339 4.19 -7.34 15.63
N SER A 340 3.89 -6.13 15.13
CA SER A 340 2.66 -5.87 14.38
C SER A 340 2.58 -6.67 13.08
N LEU A 341 3.72 -6.83 12.39
CA LEU A 341 3.80 -7.65 11.19
C LEU A 341 3.60 -9.14 11.51
N ASP A 342 4.21 -9.67 12.58
CA ASP A 342 4.02 -11.05 13.00
C ASP A 342 2.57 -11.32 13.45
N LEU A 343 1.95 -10.40 14.18
CA LEU A 343 0.52 -10.47 14.56
C LEU A 343 -0.41 -10.46 13.34
N SER A 344 -0.05 -9.79 12.25
CA SER A 344 -0.85 -9.75 11.04
C SER A 344 -1.05 -11.13 10.38
N GLU A 345 -0.15 -12.07 10.62
CA GLU A 345 -0.31 -13.47 10.15
C GLU A 345 -1.47 -14.18 10.86
N TRP A 346 -1.74 -13.84 12.13
CA TRP A 346 -2.79 -14.41 12.97
C TRP A 346 -4.09 -13.61 12.97
N ALA A 347 -4.09 -12.43 12.35
CA ALA A 347 -5.27 -11.59 12.21
C ALA A 347 -6.17 -12.09 11.07
N ASP A 348 -7.49 -11.95 11.24
CA ASP A 348 -8.49 -12.25 10.21
C ASP A 348 -8.63 -11.08 9.22
N GLY A 349 -8.38 -9.86 9.69
CA GLY A 349 -8.41 -8.62 8.90
C GLY A 349 -7.19 -7.74 9.14
N VAL A 350 -6.62 -7.21 8.06
CA VAL A 350 -5.47 -6.30 8.08
C VAL A 350 -5.90 -4.97 7.44
N ILE A 351 -5.84 -3.89 8.22
CA ILE A 351 -6.05 -2.52 7.74
C ILE A 351 -4.69 -1.91 7.48
N CYS A 352 -4.41 -1.51 6.26
CA CYS A 352 -3.08 -0.97 5.91
C CYS A 352 -3.12 -0.01 4.72
N ASP A 353 -1.98 0.65 4.46
CA ASP A 353 -1.77 1.46 3.27
C ASP A 353 -1.63 0.57 2.01
N TYR A 354 -1.96 1.12 0.84
CA TYR A 354 -1.80 0.46 -0.46
C TYR A 354 -0.39 -0.10 -0.68
N ASN A 355 0.65 0.57 -0.16
CA ASN A 355 2.04 0.17 -0.33
C ASN A 355 2.31 -1.23 0.25
N TYR A 356 1.64 -1.59 1.34
CA TYR A 356 1.81 -2.92 1.95
C TYR A 356 1.34 -4.09 1.08
N VAL A 357 0.57 -3.81 0.02
CA VAL A 357 0.15 -4.82 -0.95
C VAL A 357 0.80 -4.62 -2.31
N PHE A 358 0.86 -3.38 -2.81
CA PHE A 358 1.17 -3.11 -4.22
C PHE A 358 2.57 -2.59 -4.50
N ASP A 359 3.30 -2.08 -3.50
CA ASP A 359 4.63 -1.52 -3.75
C ASP A 359 5.67 -2.62 -4.01
N PRO A 360 6.43 -2.57 -5.11
CA PRO A 360 7.40 -3.62 -5.45
C PRO A 360 8.44 -3.87 -4.34
N THR A 361 8.78 -2.83 -3.57
CA THR A 361 9.83 -2.89 -2.54
C THR A 361 9.28 -3.08 -1.13
N ALA A 362 8.11 -2.49 -0.82
CA ALA A 362 7.55 -2.40 0.54
C ALA A 362 6.39 -3.36 0.81
N HIS A 363 5.93 -4.13 -0.19
CA HIS A 363 4.83 -5.08 0.02
C HIS A 363 5.17 -6.13 1.08
N LEU A 364 4.14 -6.63 1.76
CA LEU A 364 4.28 -7.68 2.78
C LEU A 364 4.64 -9.03 2.14
N LYS A 365 5.92 -9.33 2.01
CA LYS A 365 6.44 -10.57 1.40
C LYS A 365 5.84 -11.84 2.03
N ARG A 366 5.44 -11.78 3.30
CA ARG A 366 4.79 -12.89 4.01
C ARG A 366 3.43 -13.29 3.42
N PHE A 367 2.76 -12.37 2.69
CA PHE A 367 1.49 -12.60 2.01
C PHE A 367 1.58 -12.51 0.49
N PHE A 368 2.51 -11.73 -0.04
CA PHE A 368 2.54 -11.31 -1.44
C PHE A 368 3.86 -11.63 -2.17
N ALA A 369 4.69 -12.53 -1.63
CA ALA A 369 5.84 -13.02 -2.37
C ALA A 369 5.42 -13.93 -3.55
N ASP A 370 6.27 -14.06 -4.56
CA ASP A 370 5.98 -14.75 -5.84
C ASP A 370 5.38 -16.17 -5.70
N ASN A 371 5.62 -16.87 -4.59
CA ASN A 371 5.14 -18.24 -4.35
C ASN A 371 4.12 -18.32 -3.20
N VAL A 372 3.60 -17.19 -2.76
CA VAL A 372 2.62 -17.11 -1.68
C VAL A 372 1.31 -16.61 -2.25
N SER A 373 0.23 -17.30 -1.99
CA SER A 373 -1.12 -16.87 -2.32
C SER A 373 -2.08 -17.38 -1.26
N GLY A 374 -3.22 -16.73 -1.11
CA GLY A 374 -4.28 -17.14 -0.19
C GLY A 374 -5.63 -16.72 -0.72
N ASP A 375 -6.71 -17.20 -0.11
CA ASP A 375 -8.05 -16.76 -0.44
C ASP A 375 -8.32 -15.36 0.18
N TYR A 376 -7.47 -14.36 -0.21
CA TYR A 376 -7.53 -13.00 0.32
C TYR A 376 -8.68 -12.22 -0.31
N LEU A 377 -9.37 -11.42 0.51
CA LEU A 377 -10.38 -10.47 0.08
C LEU A 377 -9.80 -9.05 0.18
N PHE A 378 -9.70 -8.35 -0.94
CA PHE A 378 -9.22 -6.97 -0.98
C PHE A 378 -10.39 -5.99 -0.98
N LEU A 379 -10.46 -5.12 0.03
CA LEU A 379 -11.38 -4.00 0.11
C LEU A 379 -10.57 -2.71 -0.04
N ILE A 380 -10.70 -2.05 -1.18
CA ILE A 380 -9.88 -0.89 -1.55
C ILE A 380 -10.72 0.37 -1.44
N ASP A 381 -10.55 1.07 -0.32
CA ASP A 381 -11.25 2.31 -0.02
C ASP A 381 -10.57 3.51 -0.68
N GLU A 382 -11.37 4.50 -1.04
CA GLU A 382 -10.94 5.66 -1.82
C GLU A 382 -10.09 5.28 -3.04
N ALA A 383 -10.57 4.24 -3.74
CA ALA A 383 -9.85 3.58 -4.83
C ALA A 383 -9.44 4.52 -5.98
N HIS A 384 -10.05 5.69 -6.08
CA HIS A 384 -9.65 6.73 -7.03
C HIS A 384 -8.19 7.19 -6.83
N ASN A 385 -7.67 7.13 -5.58
CA ASN A 385 -6.30 7.49 -5.27
C ASN A 385 -5.29 6.44 -5.77
N LEU A 386 -5.72 5.19 -5.95
CA LEU A 386 -4.82 4.10 -6.33
C LEU A 386 -4.25 4.28 -7.74
N VAL A 387 -4.90 5.05 -8.62
CA VAL A 387 -4.39 5.33 -9.98
C VAL A 387 -3.08 6.11 -9.92
N GLU A 388 -3.06 7.25 -9.23
CA GLU A 388 -1.84 8.07 -9.13
C GLU A 388 -0.80 7.38 -8.23
N ARG A 389 -1.21 6.76 -7.12
CA ARG A 389 -0.32 5.98 -6.27
C ARG A 389 0.33 4.82 -7.03
N GLY A 390 -0.44 4.12 -7.87
CA GLY A 390 0.10 3.07 -8.73
C GLY A 390 1.12 3.62 -9.73
N ARG A 391 0.83 4.75 -10.38
CA ARG A 391 1.81 5.41 -11.25
C ARG A 391 3.10 5.76 -10.51
N GLU A 392 3.00 6.29 -9.29
CA GLU A 392 4.16 6.62 -8.46
C GLU A 392 4.96 5.38 -8.05
N MET A 393 4.30 4.35 -7.50
CA MET A 393 4.94 3.10 -7.05
C MET A 393 5.71 2.39 -8.16
N TYR A 394 5.15 2.42 -9.37
CA TYR A 394 5.74 1.73 -10.54
C TYR A 394 6.54 2.66 -11.46
N SER A 395 6.92 3.83 -11.01
CA SER A 395 7.81 4.75 -11.74
C SER A 395 9.11 4.95 -10.98
N ALA A 396 10.19 5.20 -11.73
CA ALA A 396 11.50 5.49 -11.13
C ALA A 396 12.27 6.54 -11.93
N SER A 397 13.07 7.33 -11.24
CA SER A 397 13.90 8.35 -11.86
C SER A 397 15.28 8.42 -11.24
N ILE A 398 16.30 8.78 -12.07
CA ILE A 398 17.65 9.08 -11.61
C ILE A 398 17.99 10.49 -12.06
N TYR A 399 18.46 11.31 -11.12
CA TYR A 399 18.94 12.65 -11.39
C TYR A 399 20.45 12.68 -11.57
N LYS A 400 20.89 13.41 -12.58
CA LYS A 400 22.32 13.57 -12.86
C LYS A 400 23.06 14.29 -11.71
N GLU A 401 22.39 15.22 -11.08
CA GLU A 401 22.92 16.03 -9.98
C GLU A 401 23.23 15.16 -8.76
N ASP A 402 22.38 14.15 -8.45
CA ASP A 402 22.58 13.21 -7.34
C ASP A 402 23.80 12.30 -7.60
N ILE A 403 23.99 11.85 -8.85
CA ILE A 403 25.20 11.12 -9.28
C ILE A 403 26.46 11.97 -9.06
N LEU A 404 26.41 13.28 -9.35
CA LEU A 404 27.55 14.18 -9.18
C LEU A 404 27.85 14.46 -7.71
N GLU A 405 26.84 14.58 -6.88
CA GLU A 405 26.96 14.78 -5.44
C GLU A 405 27.67 13.59 -4.79
N VAL A 406 27.15 12.37 -5.03
CA VAL A 406 27.78 11.15 -4.50
C VAL A 406 29.17 10.94 -5.05
N LYS A 407 29.42 11.24 -6.34
CA LYS A 407 30.78 11.22 -6.91
C LYS A 407 31.75 12.13 -6.14
N LYS A 408 31.30 13.33 -5.75
CA LYS A 408 32.09 14.26 -4.97
C LYS A 408 32.43 13.72 -3.57
N LEU A 409 31.44 13.13 -2.91
CA LEU A 409 31.55 12.50 -1.59
C LEU A 409 32.53 11.32 -1.61
N MET A 410 32.55 10.51 -2.68
CA MET A 410 33.35 9.30 -2.79
C MET A 410 34.74 9.51 -3.38
N LYS A 411 35.11 10.74 -3.83
CA LYS A 411 36.32 11.04 -4.60
C LYS A 411 37.59 10.48 -3.99
N ASP A 412 37.74 10.61 -2.68
CA ASP A 412 38.94 10.19 -1.96
C ASP A 412 38.73 8.87 -1.16
N ARG A 413 37.53 8.28 -1.23
CA ARG A 413 37.18 7.06 -0.49
C ARG A 413 37.31 5.79 -1.35
N ASP A 414 36.75 5.78 -2.55
CA ASP A 414 36.76 4.60 -3.43
C ASP A 414 36.91 4.95 -4.92
N LYS A 415 38.06 4.60 -5.51
CA LYS A 415 38.36 4.89 -6.91
C LYS A 415 37.54 4.08 -7.92
N LYS A 416 37.12 2.84 -7.57
CA LYS A 416 36.34 1.99 -8.45
C LYS A 416 34.91 2.51 -8.55
N LEU A 417 34.30 2.85 -7.41
CA LEU A 417 32.99 3.45 -7.33
C LEU A 417 32.94 4.80 -8.07
N VAL A 418 33.93 5.68 -7.87
CA VAL A 418 34.04 6.95 -8.60
C VAL A 418 34.08 6.74 -10.12
N LYS A 419 34.84 5.74 -10.61
CA LYS A 419 34.89 5.41 -12.04
C LYS A 419 33.52 4.94 -12.58
N SER A 420 32.75 4.18 -11.80
CA SER A 420 31.40 3.76 -12.16
C SER A 420 30.44 4.96 -12.22
N LEU A 421 30.46 5.83 -11.21
CA LEU A 421 29.69 7.09 -11.20
C LEU A 421 30.04 8.00 -12.39
N GLU A 422 31.32 8.09 -12.77
CA GLU A 422 31.76 8.82 -13.97
C GLU A 422 31.20 8.24 -15.26
N SER A 423 31.16 6.91 -15.36
CA SER A 423 30.58 6.23 -16.52
C SER A 423 29.09 6.52 -16.68
N VAL A 424 28.33 6.50 -15.57
CA VAL A 424 26.92 6.88 -15.55
C VAL A 424 26.73 8.35 -15.92
N ASN A 425 27.47 9.25 -15.25
CA ASN A 425 27.38 10.69 -15.52
C ASN A 425 27.72 11.05 -16.98
N LYS A 426 28.70 10.38 -17.59
CA LYS A 426 29.06 10.60 -19.00
C LYS A 426 27.87 10.32 -19.93
N LEU A 427 27.19 9.20 -19.76
CA LEU A 427 26.02 8.87 -20.56
C LEU A 427 24.88 9.86 -20.32
N MET A 428 24.60 10.22 -19.06
CA MET A 428 23.58 11.22 -18.75
C MET A 428 23.90 12.58 -19.37
N LEU A 429 25.18 12.97 -19.44
CA LEU A 429 25.58 14.21 -20.09
C LEU A 429 25.39 14.16 -21.61
N GLU A 430 25.61 13.02 -22.26
CA GLU A 430 25.31 12.81 -23.67
C GLU A 430 23.80 12.96 -23.91
N MET A 431 22.96 12.29 -23.12
CA MET A 431 21.49 12.39 -23.21
C MET A 431 20.97 13.82 -22.90
N LYS A 432 21.59 14.52 -21.93
CA LYS A 432 21.23 15.92 -21.60
C LYS A 432 21.45 16.86 -22.77
N ARG A 433 22.52 16.68 -23.57
CA ARG A 433 22.81 17.52 -24.73
C ARG A 433 21.75 17.40 -25.84
N GLU A 434 21.04 16.27 -25.87
CA GLU A 434 19.99 16.00 -26.86
C GLU A 434 18.59 16.34 -26.35
N CYS A 435 18.48 16.85 -25.12
CA CYS A 435 17.22 17.16 -24.44
C CYS A 435 17.08 18.67 -24.22
N GLU A 436 16.16 19.33 -24.91
CA GLU A 436 15.89 20.78 -24.72
C GLU A 436 14.98 21.01 -23.51
N ASN A 437 13.85 20.30 -23.42
CA ASN A 437 12.89 20.34 -22.32
C ASN A 437 12.60 18.92 -21.86
N TYR A 438 11.95 18.11 -22.70
CA TYR A 438 11.83 16.66 -22.50
C TYR A 438 11.94 15.91 -23.83
N ARG A 439 12.36 14.65 -23.76
CA ARG A 439 12.51 13.78 -24.94
C ARG A 439 12.12 12.35 -24.61
N LEU A 440 11.25 11.78 -25.43
CA LEU A 440 10.95 10.35 -25.37
C LEU A 440 12.16 9.53 -25.84
N VAL A 441 12.46 8.46 -25.14
CA VAL A 441 13.58 7.54 -25.42
C VAL A 441 13.02 6.16 -25.73
N GLU A 442 13.49 5.54 -26.80
CA GLU A 442 13.04 4.19 -27.18
C GLU A 442 13.48 3.12 -26.17
N SER A 443 14.68 3.26 -25.65
CA SER A 443 15.22 2.32 -24.65
C SER A 443 16.29 2.96 -23.79
N VAL A 444 16.20 2.74 -22.49
CA VAL A 444 17.23 3.09 -21.51
C VAL A 444 18.12 1.90 -21.13
N SER A 445 18.05 0.77 -21.84
CA SER A 445 18.85 -0.43 -21.51
C SER A 445 20.36 -0.17 -21.41
N PRO A 446 21.00 0.68 -22.26
CA PRO A 446 22.40 1.03 -22.08
C PRO A 446 22.69 1.77 -20.77
N PHE A 447 21.72 2.55 -20.26
CA PHE A 447 21.80 3.24 -18.99
C PHE A 447 21.62 2.26 -17.83
N ALA A 448 20.65 1.35 -17.92
CA ALA A 448 20.41 0.30 -16.92
C ALA A 448 21.65 -0.60 -16.73
N VAL A 449 22.35 -0.98 -17.80
CA VAL A 449 23.62 -1.74 -17.69
C VAL A 449 24.67 -0.98 -16.89
N LYS A 450 24.76 0.35 -17.06
CA LYS A 450 25.70 1.16 -16.27
C LYS A 450 25.28 1.30 -14.82
N LEU A 451 23.97 1.38 -14.55
CA LEU A 451 23.42 1.38 -13.21
C LEU A 451 23.63 0.05 -12.48
N MET A 452 23.50 -1.09 -13.17
CA MET A 452 23.83 -2.42 -12.60
C MET A 452 25.30 -2.48 -12.14
N ASN A 453 26.22 -2.02 -13.00
CA ASN A 453 27.62 -1.92 -12.61
C ASN A 453 27.85 -0.95 -11.44
N LEU A 454 27.12 0.17 -11.40
CA LEU A 454 27.19 1.11 -10.29
C LEU A 454 26.68 0.46 -9.02
N LEU A 455 25.54 -0.20 -9.05
CA LEU A 455 24.96 -0.90 -7.90
C LEU A 455 25.93 -1.94 -7.33
N THR A 456 26.54 -2.78 -8.18
CA THR A 456 27.56 -3.76 -7.75
C THR A 456 28.75 -3.07 -7.03
N GLN A 457 29.19 -1.90 -7.50
CA GLN A 457 30.28 -1.18 -6.82
C GLN A 457 29.82 -0.53 -5.52
N MET A 458 28.57 -0.05 -5.43
CA MET A 458 28.00 0.48 -4.19
C MET A 458 27.84 -0.62 -3.14
N GLU A 459 27.34 -1.79 -3.52
CA GLU A 459 27.20 -2.97 -2.65
C GLU A 459 28.56 -3.44 -2.11
N ARG A 460 29.54 -3.58 -3.00
CA ARG A 460 30.92 -3.90 -2.60
C ARG A 460 31.47 -2.90 -1.59
N TYR A 461 31.29 -1.59 -1.85
CA TYR A 461 31.75 -0.53 -0.93
C TYR A 461 31.07 -0.64 0.43
N LEU A 462 29.75 -0.80 0.47
CA LEU A 462 29.00 -0.99 1.71
C LEU A 462 29.48 -2.21 2.51
N GLU A 463 29.80 -3.31 1.83
CA GLU A 463 30.32 -4.51 2.47
C GLU A 463 31.74 -4.29 3.04
N GLU A 464 32.62 -3.64 2.29
CA GLU A 464 33.97 -3.30 2.75
C GLU A 464 33.95 -2.38 3.98
N GLU A 465 33.12 -1.32 3.97
CA GLU A 465 32.95 -0.38 5.09
C GLU A 465 32.36 -1.08 6.33
N ARG A 466 31.34 -1.91 6.15
CA ARG A 466 30.77 -2.72 7.24
C ARG A 466 31.81 -3.65 7.87
N ASN A 467 32.64 -4.31 7.06
CA ASN A 467 33.72 -5.16 7.56
C ASN A 467 34.82 -4.38 8.29
N ALA A 468 34.97 -3.08 7.96
CA ALA A 468 35.86 -2.16 8.65
C ALA A 468 35.27 -1.55 9.94
N GLY A 469 34.01 -1.82 10.25
CA GLY A 469 33.30 -1.27 11.41
C GLY A 469 32.65 0.11 11.17
N ASN A 470 32.63 0.59 9.94
CA ASN A 470 32.07 1.88 9.56
C ASN A 470 30.62 1.65 9.00
N ALA A 471 29.64 1.53 9.88
CA ALA A 471 28.27 1.23 9.48
C ALA A 471 27.54 2.46 8.88
N GLU A 472 27.85 3.66 9.34
CA GLU A 472 27.20 4.89 8.88
C GLU A 472 27.75 5.35 7.53
N GLN A 473 26.85 5.62 6.61
CA GLN A 473 27.15 6.18 5.31
C GLN A 473 26.43 7.52 5.12
N PRO A 474 26.96 8.44 4.29
CA PRO A 474 26.27 9.69 4.00
C PRO A 474 24.88 9.48 3.43
N ASP A 475 23.89 10.25 3.90
CA ASP A 475 22.48 10.14 3.46
C ASP A 475 22.34 10.19 1.93
N ALA A 476 23.00 11.14 1.27
CA ALA A 476 22.98 11.25 -0.19
C ALA A 476 23.49 9.99 -0.91
N PHE A 477 24.44 9.26 -0.30
CA PHE A 477 24.90 7.97 -0.86
C PHE A 477 23.83 6.91 -0.72
N MET A 478 23.18 6.80 0.45
CA MET A 478 22.13 5.82 0.69
C MET A 478 20.88 6.13 -0.15
N GLU A 479 20.50 7.38 -0.29
CA GLU A 479 19.39 7.81 -1.16
C GLU A 479 19.65 7.40 -2.61
N LEU A 480 20.83 7.68 -3.15
CA LEU A 480 21.17 7.25 -4.50
C LEU A 480 21.21 5.72 -4.64
N PHE A 481 21.70 5.01 -3.62
CA PHE A 481 21.72 3.55 -3.62
C PHE A 481 20.31 2.97 -3.76
N PHE A 482 19.34 3.48 -2.98
CA PHE A 482 17.95 3.04 -3.07
C PHE A 482 17.28 3.48 -4.39
N GLN A 483 17.57 4.68 -4.89
CA GLN A 483 17.08 5.13 -6.19
C GLN A 483 17.58 4.24 -7.34
N VAL A 484 18.84 3.84 -7.33
CA VAL A 484 19.42 2.95 -8.35
C VAL A 484 18.77 1.57 -8.29
N ARG A 485 18.56 1.01 -7.10
CA ARG A 485 17.85 -0.27 -6.92
C ARG A 485 16.43 -0.18 -7.47
N GLN A 486 15.66 0.83 -7.04
CA GLN A 486 14.30 1.03 -7.50
C GLN A 486 14.23 1.20 -9.03
N PHE A 487 15.16 1.97 -9.62
CA PHE A 487 15.20 2.16 -11.06
C PHE A 487 15.41 0.84 -11.81
N LEU A 488 16.31 -0.01 -11.33
CA LEU A 488 16.58 -1.31 -11.93
C LEU A 488 15.38 -2.28 -11.74
N GLU A 489 14.76 -2.26 -10.59
CA GLU A 489 13.54 -3.04 -10.31
C GLU A 489 12.39 -2.65 -11.25
N ILE A 490 12.15 -1.35 -11.42
CA ILE A 490 11.13 -0.85 -12.35
C ILE A 490 11.54 -1.12 -13.82
N HIS A 491 12.84 -1.12 -14.14
CA HIS A 491 13.31 -1.47 -15.47
C HIS A 491 12.96 -2.93 -15.86
N GLU A 492 12.90 -3.84 -14.91
CA GLU A 492 12.48 -5.23 -15.15
C GLU A 492 10.96 -5.35 -15.44
N LEU A 493 10.16 -4.39 -14.97
CA LEU A 493 8.70 -4.37 -15.16
C LEU A 493 8.26 -3.67 -16.45
N LEU A 494 9.19 -3.14 -17.26
CA LEU A 494 8.86 -2.38 -18.47
C LEU A 494 8.05 -3.20 -19.46
N ASP A 495 6.89 -2.68 -19.83
CA ASP A 495 5.99 -3.19 -20.86
C ASP A 495 5.43 -2.02 -21.71
N GLU A 496 4.39 -2.27 -22.48
CA GLU A 496 3.70 -1.28 -23.34
C GLU A 496 2.96 -0.17 -22.55
N ASN A 497 2.83 -0.31 -21.22
CA ASN A 497 2.20 0.66 -20.33
C ASN A 497 3.19 1.70 -19.80
N TYR A 498 4.46 1.57 -20.15
CA TYR A 498 5.52 2.48 -19.73
C TYR A 498 5.97 3.42 -20.84
N ILE A 499 6.36 4.61 -20.45
CA ILE A 499 7.05 5.58 -21.31
C ILE A 499 8.39 5.92 -20.66
N GLN A 500 9.47 5.82 -21.44
CA GLN A 500 10.82 6.17 -21.03
C GLN A 500 11.14 7.55 -21.59
N TYR A 501 11.58 8.46 -20.75
CA TYR A 501 11.89 9.82 -21.19
C TYR A 501 13.00 10.47 -20.37
N THR A 502 13.60 11.51 -20.95
CA THR A 502 14.52 12.42 -20.27
C THR A 502 13.88 13.80 -20.14
N GLU A 503 14.21 14.53 -19.09
CA GLU A 503 13.68 15.85 -18.83
C GLU A 503 14.75 16.76 -18.24
N LEU A 504 14.80 17.99 -18.75
CA LEU A 504 15.53 19.12 -18.17
C LEU A 504 14.53 20.00 -17.44
N GLU A 505 14.51 19.94 -16.12
CA GLU A 505 13.59 20.75 -15.30
C GLU A 505 13.96 22.24 -15.33
N GLY A 506 12.99 23.09 -15.01
CA GLY A 506 13.18 24.56 -14.99
C GLY A 506 14.26 25.06 -14.04
N ASN A 507 14.63 24.27 -13.01
CA ASN A 507 15.74 24.53 -12.10
C ASN A 507 17.11 24.06 -12.65
N GLY A 508 17.14 23.49 -13.87
CA GLY A 508 18.35 22.99 -14.52
C GLY A 508 18.77 21.56 -14.17
N ARG A 509 18.03 20.89 -13.30
CA ARG A 509 18.27 19.45 -13.00
C ARG A 509 17.86 18.60 -14.21
N PHE A 510 18.62 17.53 -14.45
CA PHE A 510 18.37 16.60 -15.54
C PHE A 510 18.07 15.21 -14.99
N LYS A 511 16.95 14.63 -15.44
CA LYS A 511 16.55 13.28 -15.03
C LYS A 511 16.29 12.34 -16.21
N ILE A 512 16.46 11.07 -15.95
CA ILE A 512 15.98 9.96 -16.77
C ILE A 512 14.86 9.30 -15.98
N LYS A 513 13.67 9.12 -16.57
CA LYS A 513 12.52 8.54 -15.88
C LYS A 513 11.92 7.37 -16.66
N LEU A 514 11.59 6.33 -15.92
CA LEU A 514 10.69 5.25 -16.30
C LEU A 514 9.31 5.60 -15.74
N PHE A 515 8.36 5.91 -16.60
CA PHE A 515 7.05 6.39 -16.19
C PHE A 515 5.97 5.36 -16.52
N CYS A 516 5.36 4.81 -15.50
CA CYS A 516 4.20 3.93 -15.61
C CYS A 516 2.96 4.77 -15.91
N VAL A 517 2.46 4.72 -17.14
CA VAL A 517 1.25 5.48 -17.54
C VAL A 517 -0.02 4.75 -17.11
N ASN A 518 -0.04 3.42 -17.24
CA ASN A 518 -1.16 2.59 -16.83
C ASN A 518 -0.69 1.51 -15.84
N PRO A 519 -1.04 1.61 -14.54
CA PRO A 519 -0.58 0.67 -13.52
C PRO A 519 -1.38 -0.63 -13.45
N ALA A 520 -2.42 -0.83 -14.28
CA ALA A 520 -3.37 -1.94 -14.16
C ALA A 520 -2.70 -3.33 -14.16
N GLU A 521 -1.72 -3.58 -15.04
CA GLU A 521 -1.01 -4.87 -15.08
C GLU A 521 -0.18 -5.12 -13.83
N ASN A 522 0.53 -4.10 -13.35
CA ASN A 522 1.33 -4.20 -12.13
C ASN A 522 0.45 -4.47 -10.89
N LEU A 523 -0.65 -3.73 -10.75
CA LEU A 523 -1.62 -3.94 -9.67
C LEU A 523 -2.23 -5.35 -9.75
N ASN A 524 -2.55 -5.81 -10.96
CA ASN A 524 -3.13 -7.12 -11.17
C ASN A 524 -2.19 -8.28 -10.79
N HIS A 525 -0.87 -8.07 -10.83
CA HIS A 525 0.10 -9.05 -10.33
C HIS A 525 -0.19 -9.43 -8.87
N TYR A 526 -0.46 -8.45 -8.02
CA TYR A 526 -0.78 -8.67 -6.60
C TYR A 526 -2.25 -9.07 -6.40
N LEU A 527 -3.18 -8.48 -7.14
CA LEU A 527 -4.61 -8.80 -7.02
C LEU A 527 -4.94 -10.26 -7.36
N LYS A 528 -4.17 -10.88 -8.25
CA LYS A 528 -4.28 -12.31 -8.58
C LYS A 528 -3.86 -13.26 -7.44
N LEU A 529 -3.13 -12.76 -6.46
CA LEU A 529 -2.74 -13.53 -5.27
C LEU A 529 -3.90 -13.71 -4.29
N GLY A 530 -4.98 -12.95 -4.47
CA GLY A 530 -6.22 -13.04 -3.69
C GLY A 530 -7.39 -13.59 -4.49
N ASN A 531 -8.53 -13.68 -3.84
CA ASN A 531 -9.74 -14.31 -4.36
C ASN A 531 -10.73 -13.33 -5.00
N SER A 532 -10.89 -12.15 -4.40
CA SER A 532 -11.84 -11.13 -4.86
C SER A 532 -11.38 -9.73 -4.45
N THR A 533 -11.79 -8.72 -5.22
CA THR A 533 -11.44 -7.32 -4.97
C THR A 533 -12.66 -6.41 -5.09
N ILE A 534 -12.85 -5.55 -4.11
CA ILE A 534 -13.90 -4.54 -4.09
C ILE A 534 -13.25 -3.16 -4.08
N PHE A 535 -13.33 -2.44 -5.20
CA PHE A 535 -12.90 -1.04 -5.31
C PHE A 535 -14.09 -0.14 -5.01
N PHE A 536 -13.97 0.77 -4.07
CA PHE A 536 -15.06 1.67 -3.74
C PHE A 536 -14.59 3.09 -3.42
N SER A 537 -15.37 4.06 -3.86
CA SER A 537 -15.18 5.49 -3.57
C SER A 537 -16.42 6.29 -3.92
N ALA A 538 -16.49 7.51 -3.38
CA ALA A 538 -17.53 8.47 -3.77
C ALA A 538 -17.32 9.04 -5.17
N THR A 539 -16.12 9.01 -5.68
CA THR A 539 -15.71 9.74 -6.90
C THR A 539 -15.16 8.83 -8.01
N LEU A 540 -15.56 7.55 -8.04
CA LEU A 540 -15.22 6.65 -9.16
C LEU A 540 -16.05 6.97 -10.42
N LEU A 541 -15.93 8.20 -10.94
CA LEU A 541 -16.63 8.67 -12.14
C LEU A 541 -15.63 9.23 -13.18
N PRO A 542 -15.72 8.77 -14.44
CA PRO A 542 -16.54 7.66 -14.92
C PRO A 542 -15.94 6.31 -14.51
N ILE A 543 -16.75 5.32 -14.17
CA ILE A 543 -16.28 4.00 -13.69
C ILE A 543 -15.36 3.32 -14.71
N ASP A 544 -15.63 3.44 -16.00
CA ASP A 544 -14.83 2.80 -17.04
C ASP A 544 -13.38 3.32 -17.10
N TYR A 545 -13.14 4.59 -16.75
CA TYR A 545 -11.80 5.14 -16.59
C TYR A 545 -11.02 4.39 -15.50
N TYR A 546 -11.64 4.20 -14.35
CA TYR A 546 -11.01 3.50 -13.24
C TYR A 546 -10.84 2.00 -13.50
N LYS A 547 -11.82 1.35 -14.15
CA LYS A 547 -11.68 -0.06 -14.57
C LYS A 547 -10.45 -0.27 -15.46
N GLN A 548 -10.21 0.62 -16.41
CA GLN A 548 -9.07 0.53 -17.33
C GLN A 548 -7.71 0.77 -16.66
N LEU A 549 -7.67 1.51 -15.56
CA LEU A 549 -6.43 1.86 -14.86
C LEU A 549 -6.16 1.02 -13.61
N LEU A 550 -7.16 0.29 -13.10
CA LEU A 550 -7.06 -0.50 -11.88
C LEU A 550 -7.30 -2.00 -12.11
N SER A 551 -7.75 -2.39 -13.31
CA SER A 551 -7.98 -3.78 -13.65
C SER A 551 -7.67 -4.08 -15.11
N VAL A 552 -7.35 -5.32 -15.38
CA VAL A 552 -7.13 -5.86 -16.75
C VAL A 552 -8.33 -6.65 -17.26
N GLU A 553 -9.28 -6.97 -16.39
CA GLU A 553 -10.44 -7.78 -16.72
C GLU A 553 -11.58 -6.90 -17.29
N LYS A 554 -12.11 -7.28 -18.44
CA LYS A 554 -13.17 -6.51 -19.10
C LYS A 554 -14.55 -6.75 -18.50
N ASP A 555 -14.77 -7.90 -17.89
CA ASP A 555 -16.04 -8.37 -17.34
C ASP A 555 -16.20 -8.10 -15.83
N ASP A 556 -15.36 -7.25 -15.27
CA ASP A 556 -15.50 -6.78 -13.89
C ASP A 556 -16.82 -6.08 -13.65
N TYR A 557 -17.40 -6.31 -12.48
CA TYR A 557 -18.68 -5.74 -12.11
C TYR A 557 -18.56 -4.26 -11.77
N ALA A 558 -19.64 -3.52 -11.97
CA ALA A 558 -19.73 -2.12 -11.59
C ALA A 558 -21.12 -1.83 -11.01
N VAL A 559 -21.15 -1.11 -9.89
CA VAL A 559 -22.37 -0.67 -9.21
C VAL A 559 -22.33 0.81 -8.94
N TYR A 560 -23.40 1.48 -9.26
CA TYR A 560 -23.67 2.84 -8.83
C TYR A 560 -24.68 2.79 -7.68
N ALA A 561 -24.26 3.12 -6.48
CA ALA A 561 -25.14 3.25 -5.34
C ALA A 561 -25.64 4.69 -5.22
N GLU A 562 -26.91 4.91 -5.54
CA GLU A 562 -27.52 6.23 -5.48
C GLU A 562 -27.55 6.77 -4.05
N SER A 563 -27.25 8.06 -3.90
CA SER A 563 -27.51 8.76 -2.64
C SER A 563 -29.00 8.91 -2.46
N LYS A 564 -29.49 8.49 -1.30
CA LYS A 564 -30.93 8.60 -0.92
C LYS A 564 -31.22 9.83 -0.07
N PHE A 565 -30.24 10.71 0.09
CA PHE A 565 -30.48 11.98 0.74
C PHE A 565 -31.51 12.80 -0.05
N PRO A 566 -32.47 13.46 0.63
CA PRO A 566 -33.51 14.22 -0.02
C PRO A 566 -32.90 15.21 -1.03
N GLN A 567 -33.34 15.18 -2.28
CA GLN A 567 -32.81 16.09 -3.29
C GLN A 567 -33.06 17.56 -2.93
N GLY A 568 -34.18 17.83 -2.26
CA GLY A 568 -34.51 19.17 -1.77
C GLY A 568 -33.54 19.73 -0.72
N ASN A 569 -32.76 18.88 -0.05
CA ASN A 569 -31.74 19.32 0.93
C ASN A 569 -30.51 19.93 0.25
N ARG A 570 -30.41 19.88 -1.06
CA ARG A 570 -29.24 20.35 -1.82
C ARG A 570 -29.65 21.25 -2.98
N LYS A 571 -29.06 22.43 -3.04
CA LYS A 571 -29.17 23.34 -4.19
C LYS A 571 -27.85 23.38 -4.95
N ILE A 572 -27.89 23.14 -6.27
CA ILE A 572 -26.69 23.21 -7.12
C ILE A 572 -26.86 24.40 -8.07
N LEU A 573 -25.89 25.30 -8.01
CA LEU A 573 -25.84 26.49 -8.85
C LEU A 573 -24.58 26.48 -9.71
N ILE A 574 -24.70 26.91 -10.98
CA ILE A 574 -23.55 27.08 -11.88
C ILE A 574 -23.46 28.56 -12.26
N GLY A 575 -22.35 29.18 -11.90
CA GLY A 575 -22.09 30.60 -12.26
C GLY A 575 -21.79 30.75 -13.75
N SER A 576 -22.62 31.50 -14.45
CA SER A 576 -22.54 31.68 -15.91
C SER A 576 -21.44 32.62 -16.38
N GLU A 577 -20.96 33.52 -15.50
CA GLU A 577 -20.05 34.63 -15.85
C GLU A 577 -18.63 34.42 -15.35
N ALA A 578 -18.37 33.33 -14.59
CA ALA A 578 -17.06 33.01 -14.06
C ALA A 578 -16.27 32.04 -14.98
N SER A 579 -14.97 32.25 -15.11
CA SER A 579 -14.07 31.33 -15.82
C SER A 579 -12.68 31.34 -15.22
N THR A 580 -12.08 30.16 -15.09
CA THR A 580 -10.69 30.01 -14.65
C THR A 580 -9.70 29.71 -15.77
N LYS A 581 -10.18 29.82 -17.04
CA LYS A 581 -9.33 29.67 -18.24
C LYS A 581 -8.16 30.66 -18.19
N TYR A 582 -6.96 30.20 -18.49
CA TYR A 582 -5.75 31.03 -18.45
C TYR A 582 -5.89 32.33 -19.23
N THR A 583 -6.53 32.28 -20.41
CA THR A 583 -6.75 33.43 -21.27
C THR A 583 -7.75 34.45 -20.73
N GLN A 584 -8.50 34.12 -19.69
CA GLN A 584 -9.51 35.01 -19.07
C GLN A 584 -9.11 35.45 -17.67
N ARG A 585 -7.96 34.99 -17.15
CA ARG A 585 -7.46 35.38 -15.84
C ARG A 585 -7.08 36.87 -15.82
N GLY A 586 -7.40 37.53 -14.75
CA GLY A 586 -7.07 38.93 -14.50
C GLY A 586 -8.05 39.57 -13.50
N THR A 587 -7.75 40.81 -13.08
CA THR A 587 -8.47 41.51 -12.00
C THR A 587 -9.99 41.56 -12.22
N GLU A 588 -10.45 41.71 -13.49
CA GLU A 588 -11.88 41.72 -13.78
C GLU A 588 -12.56 40.38 -13.47
N MET A 589 -11.90 39.24 -13.82
CA MET A 589 -12.42 37.92 -13.54
C MET A 589 -12.36 37.59 -12.04
N TYR A 590 -11.27 37.96 -11.38
CA TYR A 590 -11.14 37.78 -9.93
C TYR A 590 -12.22 38.57 -9.19
N ARG A 591 -12.51 39.76 -9.65
CA ARG A 591 -13.61 40.60 -9.18
C ARG A 591 -14.97 39.94 -9.32
N LYS A 592 -15.27 39.39 -10.50
CA LYS A 592 -16.52 38.66 -10.76
C LYS A 592 -16.65 37.43 -9.81
N ILE A 593 -15.57 36.67 -9.63
CA ILE A 593 -15.57 35.55 -8.71
C ILE A 593 -15.82 36.04 -7.25
N ALA A 594 -15.18 37.13 -6.84
CA ALA A 594 -15.42 37.75 -5.54
C ALA A 594 -16.88 38.20 -5.36
N ASP A 595 -17.52 38.75 -6.42
CA ASP A 595 -18.92 39.11 -6.40
C ASP A 595 -19.85 37.91 -6.24
N TYR A 596 -19.54 36.74 -6.84
CA TYR A 596 -20.24 35.46 -6.59
C TYR A 596 -20.09 35.01 -5.17
N LEU A 597 -18.86 35.02 -4.63
CA LEU A 597 -18.58 34.64 -3.24
C LEU A 597 -19.38 35.55 -2.27
N ARG A 598 -19.35 36.87 -2.51
CA ARG A 598 -20.07 37.82 -1.67
C ARG A 598 -21.59 37.57 -1.70
N SER A 599 -22.16 37.41 -2.88
CA SER A 599 -23.59 37.14 -3.05
C SER A 599 -24.03 35.85 -2.40
N THR A 600 -23.13 34.87 -2.35
CA THR A 600 -23.39 33.57 -1.69
C THR A 600 -23.46 33.75 -0.16
N VAL A 601 -22.46 34.35 0.46
CA VAL A 601 -22.45 34.55 1.92
C VAL A 601 -23.49 35.54 2.42
N ASP A 602 -23.97 36.45 1.55
CA ASP A 602 -25.06 37.38 1.83
C ASP A 602 -26.46 36.74 1.83
N GLY A 603 -26.57 35.52 1.25
CA GLY A 603 -27.84 34.82 1.16
C GLY A 603 -28.27 34.12 2.46
N LYS A 604 -27.33 33.75 3.31
CA LYS A 604 -27.59 33.20 4.67
C LYS A 604 -26.33 33.27 5.52
N ASN A 605 -26.47 33.61 6.80
CA ASN A 605 -25.41 33.48 7.79
C ASN A 605 -25.08 32.00 8.02
N GLY A 606 -23.81 31.72 8.17
CA GLY A 606 -23.30 30.36 8.38
C GLY A 606 -21.90 30.15 7.80
N ASN A 607 -21.46 28.91 7.75
CA ASN A 607 -20.11 28.55 7.35
C ASN A 607 -20.05 28.10 5.88
N TYR A 608 -19.12 28.66 5.15
CA TYR A 608 -18.87 28.35 3.74
C TYR A 608 -17.40 28.02 3.51
N ILE A 609 -17.10 27.18 2.52
CA ILE A 609 -15.73 26.95 2.01
C ILE A 609 -15.70 27.19 0.51
N ALA A 610 -14.74 28.00 0.06
CA ALA A 610 -14.41 28.18 -1.35
C ALA A 610 -13.12 27.44 -1.70
N PHE A 611 -13.17 26.54 -2.67
CA PHE A 611 -12.04 25.78 -3.16
C PHE A 611 -11.51 26.35 -4.48
N PHE A 612 -10.23 26.69 -4.52
CA PHE A 612 -9.55 27.32 -5.63
C PHE A 612 -8.58 26.39 -6.35
N PRO A 613 -8.23 26.66 -7.64
CA PRO A 613 -7.33 25.79 -8.41
C PRO A 613 -5.85 25.87 -7.96
N SER A 614 -5.43 26.93 -7.28
CA SER A 614 -4.07 27.12 -6.76
C SER A 614 -4.04 28.21 -5.70
N TYR A 615 -2.99 28.21 -4.87
CA TYR A 615 -2.76 29.27 -3.86
C TYR A 615 -2.71 30.66 -4.49
N GLN A 616 -1.96 30.88 -5.56
CA GLN A 616 -1.87 32.17 -6.24
C GLN A 616 -3.24 32.65 -6.73
N PHE A 617 -4.05 31.78 -7.33
CA PHE A 617 -5.40 32.15 -7.79
C PHE A 617 -6.31 32.48 -6.60
N MET A 618 -6.17 31.77 -5.49
CA MET A 618 -6.89 32.03 -4.25
C MET A 618 -6.53 33.39 -3.68
N GLU A 619 -5.26 33.73 -3.60
CA GLU A 619 -4.75 35.03 -3.14
C GLU A 619 -5.23 36.18 -4.01
N ASP A 620 -5.18 36.04 -5.35
CA ASP A 620 -5.67 37.04 -6.28
C ASP A 620 -7.17 37.33 -6.11
N VAL A 621 -7.98 36.31 -5.84
CA VAL A 621 -9.42 36.48 -5.58
C VAL A 621 -9.67 37.03 -4.17
N LEU A 622 -8.90 36.61 -3.20
CA LEU A 622 -9.00 37.10 -1.82
C LEU A 622 -8.79 38.62 -1.75
N GLU A 623 -7.75 39.13 -2.44
CA GLU A 623 -7.47 40.57 -2.54
C GLU A 623 -8.67 41.36 -3.06
N GLU A 624 -9.36 40.84 -4.08
CA GLU A 624 -10.55 41.48 -4.63
C GLU A 624 -11.79 41.33 -3.71
N PHE A 625 -11.87 40.23 -2.98
CA PHE A 625 -12.96 39.98 -2.03
C PHE A 625 -12.86 40.90 -0.81
N GLU A 626 -11.68 41.09 -0.22
CA GLU A 626 -11.45 41.96 0.95
C GLU A 626 -11.80 43.42 0.66
N LYS A 627 -11.56 43.89 -0.57
CA LYS A 627 -11.94 45.24 -0.97
C LYS A 627 -13.47 45.52 -0.94
N ARG A 628 -14.29 44.44 -0.86
CA ARG A 628 -15.75 44.51 -1.03
C ARG A 628 -16.53 43.96 0.14
N SER A 629 -15.88 43.24 1.02
CA SER A 629 -16.57 42.53 2.10
C SER A 629 -16.26 43.09 3.47
N SER A 630 -17.28 43.71 4.06
CA SER A 630 -17.29 44.00 5.49
C SER A 630 -18.24 43.01 6.19
N GLY A 631 -17.86 42.47 7.35
CA GLY A 631 -18.73 41.60 8.18
C GLY A 631 -18.75 40.14 7.78
N VAL A 632 -17.75 39.67 7.02
CA VAL A 632 -17.50 38.24 6.78
C VAL A 632 -16.22 37.85 7.50
N GLU A 633 -16.28 36.80 8.30
CA GLU A 633 -15.08 36.22 8.91
C GLU A 633 -14.34 35.35 7.85
N LEU A 634 -13.02 35.51 7.78
CA LEU A 634 -12.20 34.82 6.80
C LEU A 634 -11.25 33.85 7.47
N VAL A 635 -11.22 32.62 7.00
CA VAL A 635 -10.25 31.59 7.41
C VAL A 635 -9.52 31.08 6.16
N ILE A 636 -8.19 31.17 6.16
CA ILE A 636 -7.39 30.97 4.96
C ILE A 636 -6.44 29.80 5.14
N GLN A 637 -6.48 28.83 4.22
CA GLN A 637 -5.54 27.75 4.17
C GLN A 637 -4.16 28.25 3.76
N SER A 638 -3.14 28.03 4.60
CA SER A 638 -1.73 28.24 4.21
C SER A 638 -1.13 27.03 3.52
N GLN A 639 -0.06 27.24 2.74
CA GLN A 639 0.62 26.19 1.99
C GLN A 639 1.27 25.16 2.93
N PHE A 640 1.76 25.59 4.08
CA PHE A 640 2.44 24.75 5.07
C PHE A 640 1.71 24.87 6.40
N MET A 641 0.82 23.92 6.69
CA MET A 641 0.09 23.84 7.95
C MET A 641 0.52 22.61 8.72
N SER A 642 0.88 22.79 9.99
CA SER A 642 1.06 21.70 10.94
C SER A 642 -0.28 20.99 11.24
N GLU A 643 -0.23 19.84 11.87
CA GLU A 643 -1.44 19.09 12.26
C GLU A 643 -2.32 19.93 13.21
N ASN A 644 -1.72 20.58 14.20
CA ASN A 644 -2.43 21.49 15.13
C ASN A 644 -3.11 22.66 14.41
N GLN A 645 -2.42 23.30 13.45
CA GLN A 645 -3.01 24.39 12.67
C GLN A 645 -4.19 23.94 11.79
N ARG A 646 -4.21 22.66 11.36
CA ARG A 646 -5.36 22.11 10.66
C ARG A 646 -6.54 21.87 11.58
N GLU A 647 -6.28 21.40 12.79
CA GLU A 647 -7.31 21.24 13.83
C GLU A 647 -7.89 22.59 14.21
N GLU A 648 -7.07 23.60 14.50
CA GLU A 648 -7.51 24.99 14.77
C GLU A 648 -8.37 25.54 13.62
N PHE A 649 -7.98 25.31 12.36
CA PHE A 649 -8.76 25.71 11.19
C PHE A 649 -10.17 25.08 11.21
N LEU A 650 -10.28 23.79 11.55
CA LEU A 650 -11.55 23.08 11.59
C LEU A 650 -12.41 23.44 12.81
N GLU A 651 -11.81 23.79 13.92
CA GLU A 651 -12.50 24.27 15.13
C GLU A 651 -13.21 25.60 14.91
N MET A 652 -12.74 26.41 13.94
CA MET A 652 -13.42 27.66 13.56
C MET A 652 -14.82 27.43 12.96
N PHE A 653 -15.13 26.22 12.49
CA PHE A 653 -16.43 25.88 11.89
C PHE A 653 -17.44 25.48 12.98
N GLU A 654 -18.04 26.44 13.63
CA GLU A 654 -19.07 26.26 14.67
C GLU A 654 -20.46 26.05 14.05
N GLU A 655 -21.37 25.37 14.77
CA GLU A 655 -22.71 25.06 14.26
C GLU A 655 -23.61 26.32 14.15
N GLU A 656 -23.55 27.22 15.13
CA GLU A 656 -24.38 28.42 15.14
C GLU A 656 -23.53 29.67 14.94
N ARG A 657 -23.92 30.50 13.94
CA ARG A 657 -23.27 31.79 13.66
C ARG A 657 -24.26 32.89 13.33
N ASP A 658 -24.04 34.06 13.92
CA ASP A 658 -24.79 35.32 13.67
C ASP A 658 -24.20 36.13 12.51
N HIS A 659 -23.04 35.77 11.98
CA HIS A 659 -22.40 36.38 10.83
C HIS A 659 -21.80 35.31 9.93
N PRO A 660 -21.64 35.55 8.61
CA PRO A 660 -21.09 34.56 7.71
C PRO A 660 -19.58 34.39 7.89
N MET A 661 -19.12 33.13 7.79
CA MET A 661 -17.70 32.78 7.69
C MET A 661 -17.41 32.15 6.34
N LEU A 662 -16.28 32.49 5.72
CA LEU A 662 -15.82 31.93 4.47
C LEU A 662 -14.40 31.42 4.57
N GLY A 663 -14.24 30.10 4.46
CA GLY A 663 -12.94 29.43 4.34
C GLY A 663 -12.40 29.49 2.91
N PHE A 664 -11.16 29.94 2.75
CA PHE A 664 -10.45 29.91 1.46
C PHE A 664 -9.49 28.72 1.45
N CYS A 665 -9.73 27.76 0.55
CA CYS A 665 -8.97 26.51 0.47
C CYS A 665 -8.57 26.20 -0.97
N VAL A 666 -7.60 25.29 -1.14
CA VAL A 666 -7.15 24.84 -2.48
C VAL A 666 -7.69 23.46 -2.78
N MET A 667 -8.21 23.24 -4.00
CA MET A 667 -8.68 21.93 -4.47
C MET A 667 -7.54 20.89 -4.47
N GLY A 668 -7.83 19.69 -3.95
CA GLY A 668 -6.82 18.64 -3.79
C GLY A 668 -5.86 18.88 -2.61
N GLY A 669 -6.07 19.95 -1.83
CA GLY A 669 -5.40 20.20 -0.56
C GLY A 669 -6.01 19.39 0.59
N VAL A 670 -5.44 19.57 1.79
CA VAL A 670 -5.80 18.79 3.00
C VAL A 670 -7.26 18.92 3.42
N PHE A 671 -7.93 20.02 3.06
CA PHE A 671 -9.35 20.27 3.39
C PHE A 671 -10.33 19.85 2.28
N SER A 672 -9.86 19.51 1.09
CA SER A 672 -10.72 18.95 0.05
C SER A 672 -11.02 17.46 0.25
N GLU A 673 -10.25 16.80 1.11
CA GLU A 673 -10.42 15.41 1.46
C GLU A 673 -10.24 15.19 2.97
N GLY A 674 -11.05 14.30 3.57
CA GLY A 674 -10.85 13.85 4.96
C GLY A 674 -11.35 14.79 6.06
N ILE A 675 -12.07 15.86 5.75
CA ILE A 675 -12.77 16.68 6.76
C ILE A 675 -14.22 16.20 6.91
N ASP A 676 -14.73 16.23 8.12
CA ASP A 676 -16.12 15.88 8.44
C ASP A 676 -16.79 17.01 9.23
N LEU A 677 -17.38 17.94 8.47
CA LEU A 677 -18.16 19.05 8.97
C LEU A 677 -19.63 18.73 8.71
N THR A 678 -20.31 18.13 9.68
CA THR A 678 -21.73 17.76 9.62
C THR A 678 -22.63 18.89 10.11
N HIS A 679 -23.90 18.82 9.74
CA HIS A 679 -24.93 19.78 10.12
C HIS A 679 -24.58 21.22 9.72
N ASP A 680 -24.94 22.20 10.52
CA ASP A 680 -24.72 23.62 10.23
C ASP A 680 -23.25 24.08 10.31
N ARG A 681 -22.33 23.16 10.64
CA ARG A 681 -20.88 23.42 10.56
C ARG A 681 -20.41 23.73 9.14
N LEU A 682 -21.14 23.30 8.10
CA LEU A 682 -20.86 23.66 6.70
C LEU A 682 -22.14 23.68 5.88
N ILE A 683 -22.65 24.86 5.55
CA ILE A 683 -23.90 25.05 4.80
C ILE A 683 -23.70 25.34 3.32
N GLY A 684 -22.46 25.59 2.87
CA GLY A 684 -22.21 25.83 1.46
C GLY A 684 -20.77 25.61 1.03
N VAL A 685 -20.60 25.07 -0.17
CA VAL A 685 -19.31 24.90 -0.83
C VAL A 685 -19.32 25.60 -2.18
N ILE A 686 -18.27 26.38 -2.43
CA ILE A 686 -18.04 27.06 -3.69
C ILE A 686 -16.80 26.44 -4.35
N VAL A 687 -16.95 25.86 -5.55
CA VAL A 687 -15.84 25.29 -6.31
C VAL A 687 -15.48 26.21 -7.45
N VAL A 688 -14.32 26.85 -7.36
CA VAL A 688 -13.82 27.80 -8.35
C VAL A 688 -12.94 27.08 -9.36
N GLY A 689 -13.46 26.86 -10.55
CA GLY A 689 -12.77 26.17 -11.64
C GLY A 689 -13.04 24.66 -11.69
N THR A 690 -12.55 24.06 -12.77
CA THR A 690 -12.82 22.65 -13.10
C THR A 690 -11.77 21.66 -12.55
N GLY A 691 -10.93 22.07 -11.61
CA GLY A 691 -9.94 21.20 -10.98
C GLY A 691 -8.84 20.66 -11.91
N ILE A 692 -8.83 21.07 -13.19
CA ILE A 692 -7.85 20.57 -14.18
C ILE A 692 -6.43 20.76 -13.65
N PRO A 693 -5.61 19.68 -13.61
CA PRO A 693 -4.22 19.75 -13.21
C PRO A 693 -3.41 20.72 -14.08
N GLN A 694 -2.32 21.25 -13.52
CA GLN A 694 -1.38 22.07 -14.28
C GLN A 694 -0.79 21.27 -15.45
N VAL A 695 -0.59 21.94 -16.59
CA VAL A 695 0.07 21.35 -17.74
C VAL A 695 1.54 21.08 -17.41
N CYS A 696 1.94 19.83 -17.58
CA CYS A 696 3.32 19.38 -17.40
C CYS A 696 3.64 18.27 -18.40
N ASN A 697 4.92 17.95 -18.55
CA ASN A 697 5.38 16.94 -19.50
C ASN A 697 4.72 15.56 -19.26
N GLU A 698 4.58 15.15 -18.02
CA GLU A 698 3.94 13.85 -17.69
C GLU A 698 2.46 13.82 -18.09
N ARG A 699 1.72 14.90 -17.90
CA ARG A 699 0.31 14.98 -18.32
C ARG A 699 0.18 14.95 -19.85
N GLU A 700 1.09 15.58 -20.57
CA GLU A 700 1.12 15.49 -22.03
C GLU A 700 1.52 14.07 -22.50
N ILE A 701 2.44 13.40 -21.80
CA ILE A 701 2.75 12.00 -22.06
C ILE A 701 1.51 11.11 -21.86
N VAL A 702 0.80 11.26 -20.74
CA VAL A 702 -0.45 10.52 -20.49
C VAL A 702 -1.48 10.79 -21.57
N LYS A 703 -1.68 12.04 -21.95
CA LYS A 703 -2.61 12.44 -23.01
C LYS A 703 -2.25 11.75 -24.34
N ASN A 704 -1.00 11.86 -24.77
CA ASN A 704 -0.53 11.28 -26.03
C ASN A 704 -0.61 9.75 -26.03
N TYR A 705 -0.30 9.11 -24.90
CA TYR A 705 -0.41 7.66 -24.73
C TYR A 705 -1.83 7.16 -24.99
N PHE A 706 -2.85 7.82 -24.43
CA PHE A 706 -4.26 7.44 -24.64
C PHE A 706 -4.79 7.86 -26.01
N ASP A 707 -4.36 9.00 -26.56
CA ASP A 707 -4.71 9.42 -27.95
C ASP A 707 -4.22 8.38 -28.97
N GLN A 708 -2.99 7.85 -28.83
CA GLN A 708 -2.43 6.82 -29.70
C GLN A 708 -3.20 5.48 -29.64
N ARG A 709 -3.90 5.23 -28.54
CA ARG A 709 -4.75 4.04 -28.33
C ARG A 709 -6.23 4.27 -28.73
N GLY A 710 -6.51 5.37 -29.43
CA GLY A 710 -7.84 5.71 -29.93
C GLY A 710 -8.82 6.21 -28.86
N MET A 711 -8.31 6.59 -27.69
CA MET A 711 -9.08 7.17 -26.60
C MET A 711 -8.97 8.71 -26.62
N ARG A 712 -9.76 9.40 -25.83
CA ARG A 712 -9.67 10.85 -25.70
C ARG A 712 -8.64 11.21 -24.63
N GLY A 713 -7.36 11.28 -24.99
CA GLY A 713 -6.26 11.47 -24.05
C GLY A 713 -6.40 12.69 -23.14
N PHE A 714 -7.00 13.78 -23.61
CA PHE A 714 -7.32 14.94 -22.77
C PHE A 714 -8.22 14.59 -21.59
N ASP A 715 -9.20 13.70 -21.80
CA ASP A 715 -10.11 13.28 -20.74
C ASP A 715 -9.35 12.52 -19.64
N TYR A 716 -8.42 11.63 -20.03
CA TYR A 716 -7.60 10.84 -19.12
C TYR A 716 -6.54 11.64 -18.35
N ALA A 717 -5.91 12.59 -19.01
CA ALA A 717 -4.83 13.37 -18.42
C ALA A 717 -5.33 14.56 -17.58
N TYR A 718 -6.48 15.14 -17.95
CA TYR A 718 -6.93 16.42 -17.42
C TYR A 718 -8.37 16.41 -16.89
N LEU A 719 -9.34 15.97 -17.71
CA LEU A 719 -10.75 16.15 -17.40
C LEU A 719 -11.18 15.27 -16.22
N TYR A 720 -10.92 13.96 -16.28
CA TYR A 720 -11.35 13.03 -15.22
C TYR A 720 -10.65 13.30 -13.88
N PRO A 721 -9.31 13.49 -13.84
CA PRO A 721 -8.65 13.90 -12.60
C PRO A 721 -9.14 15.26 -12.07
N GLY A 722 -9.46 16.20 -12.94
CA GLY A 722 -10.00 17.50 -12.56
C GLY A 722 -11.39 17.38 -11.93
N MET A 723 -12.30 16.69 -12.60
CA MET A 723 -13.66 16.46 -12.09
C MET A 723 -13.68 15.68 -10.78
N ASN A 724 -12.75 14.74 -10.59
CA ASN A 724 -12.62 14.05 -9.33
C ASN A 724 -12.39 15.04 -8.16
N LYS A 725 -11.47 16.01 -8.32
CA LYS A 725 -11.22 17.06 -7.30
C LYS A 725 -12.46 17.92 -7.06
N VAL A 726 -13.20 18.27 -8.12
CA VAL A 726 -14.47 19.02 -8.01
C VAL A 726 -15.49 18.24 -7.17
N LEU A 727 -15.69 16.96 -7.50
CA LEU A 727 -16.63 16.09 -6.79
C LEU A 727 -16.26 15.87 -5.33
N GLN A 728 -14.98 15.73 -5.04
CA GLN A 728 -14.46 15.62 -3.67
C GLN A 728 -14.74 16.86 -2.84
N SER A 729 -14.44 18.03 -3.42
CA SER A 729 -14.68 19.33 -2.76
C SER A 729 -16.18 19.55 -2.54
N ALA A 730 -17.01 19.32 -3.55
CA ALA A 730 -18.46 19.50 -3.44
C ALA A 730 -19.13 18.49 -2.50
N GLY A 731 -18.57 17.28 -2.39
CA GLY A 731 -19.09 16.24 -1.49
C GLY A 731 -18.91 16.52 0.00
N ARG A 732 -18.43 17.71 0.39
CA ARG A 732 -18.26 18.10 1.81
C ARG A 732 -19.54 18.63 2.43
N VAL A 733 -20.48 19.13 1.65
CA VAL A 733 -21.69 19.82 2.12
C VAL A 733 -22.76 18.86 2.63
N ILE A 734 -22.96 17.71 2.00
CA ILE A 734 -24.03 16.74 2.37
C ILE A 734 -23.37 15.44 2.83
N ARG A 735 -23.45 15.14 4.11
CA ARG A 735 -22.84 13.99 4.78
C ARG A 735 -23.86 13.09 5.48
N THR A 736 -24.94 13.68 5.98
CA THR A 736 -26.03 13.01 6.68
C THR A 736 -27.36 13.28 5.98
N GLU A 737 -28.42 12.58 6.42
CA GLU A 737 -29.80 12.75 5.88
C GLU A 737 -30.38 14.13 6.24
N ASP A 738 -29.91 14.72 7.34
CA ASP A 738 -30.38 16.01 7.86
C ASP A 738 -29.59 17.20 7.34
N ASP A 739 -28.42 16.96 6.70
CA ASP A 739 -27.61 18.04 6.17
C ASP A 739 -28.32 18.74 5.03
N LYS A 740 -28.25 20.09 5.04
CA LYS A 740 -28.78 20.96 4.01
C LYS A 740 -27.71 21.92 3.54
N GLY A 741 -27.64 22.16 2.24
CA GLY A 741 -26.59 23.06 1.78
C GLY A 741 -26.55 23.31 0.28
N ILE A 742 -25.66 24.23 -0.06
CA ILE A 742 -25.50 24.75 -1.41
C ILE A 742 -24.15 24.36 -2.00
N ILE A 743 -24.18 23.96 -3.26
CA ILE A 743 -22.99 23.74 -4.09
C ILE A 743 -23.01 24.76 -5.21
N LEU A 744 -22.03 25.67 -5.23
CA LEU A 744 -21.85 26.64 -6.30
C LEU A 744 -20.62 26.30 -7.14
N LEU A 745 -20.80 26.02 -8.41
CA LEU A 745 -19.75 25.71 -9.36
C LEU A 745 -19.42 26.93 -10.21
N LEU A 746 -18.23 27.50 -10.05
CA LEU A 746 -17.81 28.74 -10.70
C LEU A 746 -16.81 28.47 -11.84
N ASP A 747 -17.34 28.05 -12.99
CA ASP A 747 -16.62 28.04 -14.27
C ASP A 747 -17.61 27.82 -15.44
N ASP A 748 -17.45 28.57 -16.51
CA ASP A 748 -18.30 28.49 -17.71
C ASP A 748 -18.28 27.11 -18.38
N ARG A 749 -17.22 26.32 -18.18
CA ARG A 749 -17.07 24.95 -18.70
C ARG A 749 -18.09 23.97 -18.12
N PHE A 750 -18.60 24.20 -16.91
CA PHE A 750 -19.63 23.34 -16.34
C PHE A 750 -20.96 23.37 -17.10
N GLN A 751 -21.16 24.37 -17.96
CA GLN A 751 -22.31 24.42 -18.86
C GLN A 751 -22.14 23.52 -20.11
N ASN A 752 -20.93 22.95 -20.33
CA ASN A 752 -20.69 22.06 -21.45
C ASN A 752 -21.12 20.64 -21.12
N ARG A 753 -21.80 19.98 -22.05
CA ARG A 753 -22.26 18.57 -21.89
C ARG A 753 -21.16 17.62 -21.49
N GLN A 754 -19.91 17.84 -21.93
CA GLN A 754 -18.76 17.01 -21.60
C GLN A 754 -18.50 16.97 -20.09
N TYR A 755 -18.66 18.09 -19.38
CA TYR A 755 -18.52 18.15 -17.92
C TYR A 755 -19.78 17.62 -17.22
N GLN A 756 -20.97 17.95 -17.73
CA GLN A 756 -22.25 17.52 -17.15
C GLN A 756 -22.44 16.00 -17.16
N HIS A 757 -21.90 15.30 -18.16
CA HIS A 757 -21.89 13.82 -18.18
C HIS A 757 -21.08 13.19 -17.05
N LEU A 758 -20.21 13.96 -16.39
CA LEU A 758 -19.41 13.53 -15.25
C LEU A 758 -20.05 13.92 -13.90
N PHE A 759 -21.20 14.59 -13.93
CA PHE A 759 -21.95 14.88 -12.72
C PHE A 759 -22.52 13.58 -12.14
N PRO A 760 -22.49 13.40 -10.82
CA PRO A 760 -23.20 12.31 -10.17
C PRO A 760 -24.69 12.34 -10.54
N ARG A 761 -25.34 11.20 -10.52
CA ARG A 761 -26.77 11.08 -10.87
C ARG A 761 -27.67 11.95 -10.02
N GLU A 762 -27.28 12.20 -8.79
CA GLU A 762 -27.95 13.11 -7.84
C GLU A 762 -27.77 14.59 -8.15
N TRP A 763 -26.94 14.97 -9.14
CA TRP A 763 -26.78 16.35 -9.59
C TRP A 763 -27.58 16.67 -10.86
N LYS A 764 -28.69 15.97 -11.09
CA LYS A 764 -29.52 16.18 -12.29
C LYS A 764 -30.22 17.55 -12.29
N GLU A 765 -30.54 18.05 -11.09
CA GLU A 765 -31.20 19.34 -10.92
C GLU A 765 -30.16 20.39 -10.52
N TYR A 766 -29.84 21.27 -11.45
CA TYR A 766 -28.96 22.42 -11.24
C TYR A 766 -29.52 23.64 -11.97
N GLU A 767 -29.17 24.83 -11.49
CA GLU A 767 -29.56 26.06 -12.12
C GLU A 767 -28.33 26.85 -12.54
N VAL A 768 -28.42 27.50 -13.74
CA VAL A 768 -27.37 28.38 -14.25
C VAL A 768 -27.79 29.83 -13.98
N CYS A 769 -26.93 30.61 -13.34
CA CYS A 769 -27.28 31.99 -12.94
C CYS A 769 -26.08 32.94 -12.95
N GLY A 770 -26.37 34.23 -13.07
CA GLY A 770 -25.43 35.32 -12.86
C GLY A 770 -25.21 35.61 -11.36
N TRP A 771 -24.12 36.29 -11.02
CA TRP A 771 -23.81 36.60 -9.62
C TRP A 771 -24.91 37.42 -8.90
N LYS A 772 -25.66 38.26 -9.62
CA LYS A 772 -26.76 39.08 -9.08
C LYS A 772 -27.98 38.27 -8.62
N GLU A 773 -28.15 37.07 -9.19
CA GLU A 773 -29.28 36.18 -8.89
C GLU A 773 -29.00 35.21 -7.76
N ILE A 774 -27.71 35.03 -7.38
CA ILE A 774 -27.27 34.04 -6.38
C ILE A 774 -27.99 34.26 -5.06
N LYS A 775 -28.02 35.50 -4.54
CA LYS A 775 -28.61 35.82 -3.25
C LYS A 775 -30.10 35.45 -3.21
N GLU A 776 -30.86 35.81 -4.20
CA GLU A 776 -32.30 35.51 -4.31
C GLU A 776 -32.53 33.99 -4.34
N LYS A 777 -31.75 33.23 -5.13
CA LYS A 777 -31.83 31.78 -5.23
C LYS A 777 -31.44 31.07 -3.93
N MET A 778 -30.54 31.68 -3.18
CA MET A 778 -30.14 31.18 -1.85
C MET A 778 -31.27 31.41 -0.83
N GLU A 779 -31.81 32.61 -0.77
CA GLU A 779 -32.92 32.97 0.11
C GLU A 779 -34.13 32.06 -0.18
N GLU A 780 -34.52 31.88 -1.45
CA GLU A 780 -35.59 30.97 -1.87
C GLU A 780 -35.37 29.52 -1.41
N PHE A 781 -34.13 29.03 -1.52
CA PHE A 781 -33.80 27.67 -1.06
C PHE A 781 -33.97 27.53 0.46
N TRP A 782 -33.45 28.49 1.23
CA TRP A 782 -33.47 28.42 2.68
C TRP A 782 -34.84 28.74 3.31
N GLU A 783 -35.68 29.53 2.62
CA GLU A 783 -37.07 29.76 3.04
C GLU A 783 -37.95 28.52 2.91
N ASN A 784 -37.60 27.63 1.98
CA ASN A 784 -38.32 26.38 1.72
C ASN A 784 -37.80 25.16 2.53
N GLN A 785 -36.81 25.38 3.43
CA GLN A 785 -36.21 24.35 4.27
C GLN A 785 -36.73 24.40 5.73
#